data_ebd9fcc9f03ae2bd4ff850863d4be2e1
#
_entry.id   ebd9fcc9f03ae2bd4ff850863d4be2e1
#
_cell.length_a   1.000
_cell.length_b   1.000
_cell.length_c   1.000
_cell.angle_alpha   90.00
_cell.angle_beta   90.00
_cell.angle_gamma   90.00
#
_symmetry.space_group_name_H-M   'P 1'
#
loop_
_entity.id
_entity.type
_entity.pdbx_description
1 polymer ?
#
loop_
_entity_poly.entity_id
_entity_poly.type
_entity_poly.pdbx_seq_one_letter_code
_entity_poly.pdbx_strand_id
1 'polypeptide(L)'
;MDKSNNIIEVTKNLDKYNNIIELAKNLDREYAAAKRMTLKDCTQKLSSISESAVKLQQAILETDPVKGSVTEGVLNYAYFYSFTSTTPQKVEDIMQPLPPEEGDRLPHYKVVPPAGLLFKKWLGIYAKTHNQGIDINEGNDSIFLSEFLSDLGDNCIFEKEVTGCGGTTLALNQTGKNVIIAMPTRNTVDSKRVIRNKMNEIERERDDVFCIYGGYNDNVTDVINYLYPKSNMIRKFRKGNAKIVCTYDKLGWLYDILTGGDGYGNASERSPRINPSEWWLYIDEMHEIINIYNGDRRENIHRMLDCIDKFKHVVFITATPLKEEFFFKEIFKKPKRFKVVKVVFPDWLKDMYHIDSVLADSVVNEAAKRLSPYLRSELNLFCIQNENAHVFVNSVSIIISIMRKLNFIENCDKFNIVCSTTNEGNELKLLNFIKKEVVKWKKEYGEKAVPPHNELLSAWIEGRKSPISSINEKPKKINFYTATAFCGADIYDSHAKMYVISDYQKRGTLFDISTTFRQIAGRIRDCENKNICYIFNENPYNVSKEKFEHSISQRKEARDFYLKNPNIDFNEQKKFTNIEMLYIVERNGGYCYDYLLEFKDRLNFNVFHDYTLPAMKRNFADNGMQLDMVDKVSSPSDNAIEEEAKKVAEEKRQRPTKRENFKEKVCNYFNLRELRKRGNLDVVSSISFYETTNPKLADIYDLFTLKEVQDLNFKESVIVAQFKKRKLEKYSIEIRKELASKKVFIGAEFTGQEKKTAEKAVREKFNIDTFKVQNVYDIDTNTERINKITTRVYKVNG
;
A
#
# COMPACT_ATOMS: atom_id res chain seq x y z
N MET A 1 -18.18 -34.49 -27.96
CA MET A 1 -16.87 -34.78 -27.28
C MET A 1 -16.85 -34.36 -25.81
N ASP A 2 -17.70 -33.45 -25.34
CA ASP A 2 -17.63 -32.96 -23.95
C ASP A 2 -18.15 -33.87 -22.83
N LYS A 3 -19.11 -34.76 -23.14
CA LYS A 3 -19.68 -35.67 -22.12
C LYS A 3 -18.72 -36.79 -21.68
N SER A 4 -17.87 -37.28 -22.55
CA SER A 4 -16.90 -38.37 -22.25
C SER A 4 -15.72 -37.83 -21.38
N ASN A 5 -15.31 -36.59 -21.60
CA ASN A 5 -14.23 -35.97 -20.79
C ASN A 5 -14.70 -35.67 -19.36
N ASN A 6 -15.96 -35.21 -19.19
CA ASN A 6 -16.55 -34.99 -17.85
C ASN A 6 -16.69 -36.31 -17.06
N ILE A 7 -17.07 -37.42 -17.70
CA ILE A 7 -17.18 -38.72 -17.02
C ILE A 7 -15.82 -39.24 -16.57
N ILE A 8 -14.77 -39.08 -17.40
CA ILE A 8 -13.40 -39.49 -17.05
C ILE A 8 -12.84 -38.63 -15.89
N GLU A 9 -13.14 -37.35 -15.87
CA GLU A 9 -12.71 -36.45 -14.81
C GLU A 9 -13.42 -36.72 -13.48
N VAL A 10 -14.74 -36.98 -13.53
CA VAL A 10 -15.54 -37.39 -12.37
C VAL A 10 -15.04 -38.71 -11.81
N THR A 11 -14.72 -39.70 -12.66
CA THR A 11 -14.22 -41.02 -12.23
C THR A 11 -12.83 -40.87 -11.58
N LYS A 12 -11.92 -40.10 -12.16
CA LYS A 12 -10.61 -39.84 -11.57
C LYS A 12 -10.70 -39.11 -10.20
N ASN A 13 -11.65 -38.19 -10.03
CA ASN A 13 -11.87 -37.54 -8.76
C ASN A 13 -12.44 -38.53 -7.73
N LEU A 14 -13.41 -39.36 -8.10
CA LEU A 14 -13.96 -40.38 -7.22
C LEU A 14 -12.87 -41.33 -6.67
N ASP A 15 -11.93 -41.75 -7.51
CA ASP A 15 -10.79 -42.58 -7.10
C ASP A 15 -9.88 -41.86 -6.11
N LYS A 16 -9.63 -40.58 -6.26
CA LYS A 16 -8.85 -39.75 -5.32
C LYS A 16 -9.53 -39.68 -3.95
N TYR A 17 -10.85 -39.46 -3.91
CA TYR A 17 -11.60 -39.40 -2.65
C TYR A 17 -11.60 -40.74 -1.92
N ASN A 18 -11.81 -41.85 -2.64
CA ASN A 18 -11.73 -43.19 -2.07
C ASN A 18 -10.34 -43.47 -1.52
N ASN A 19 -9.29 -43.02 -2.19
CA ASN A 19 -7.91 -43.16 -1.72
C ASN A 19 -7.65 -42.43 -0.40
N ILE A 20 -8.14 -41.18 -0.24
CA ILE A 20 -8.00 -40.41 1.03
C ILE A 20 -8.62 -41.18 2.19
N ILE A 21 -9.77 -41.77 1.98
CA ILE A 21 -10.49 -42.53 3.01
C ILE A 21 -9.79 -43.82 3.39
N GLU A 22 -9.31 -44.55 2.40
CA GLU A 22 -8.53 -45.76 2.66
C GLU A 22 -7.21 -45.43 3.38
N LEU A 23 -6.53 -44.34 3.02
CA LEU A 23 -5.34 -43.87 3.74
C LEU A 23 -5.65 -43.48 5.18
N ALA A 24 -6.77 -42.79 5.44
CA ALA A 24 -7.21 -42.45 6.79
C ALA A 24 -7.54 -43.70 7.62
N LYS A 25 -8.26 -44.69 7.06
CA LYS A 25 -8.54 -45.95 7.71
C LYS A 25 -7.27 -46.75 8.04
N ASN A 26 -6.27 -46.73 7.15
CA ASN A 26 -5.02 -47.40 7.36
C ASN A 26 -4.21 -46.77 8.50
N LEU A 27 -4.13 -45.43 8.49
CA LEU A 27 -3.45 -44.67 9.55
C LEU A 27 -4.06 -44.96 10.91
N ASP A 28 -5.38 -45.05 11.00
CA ASP A 28 -6.08 -45.36 12.25
C ASP A 28 -5.81 -46.77 12.74
N ARG A 29 -5.87 -47.78 11.83
CA ARG A 29 -5.50 -49.15 12.18
C ARG A 29 -4.06 -49.21 12.74
N GLU A 30 -3.14 -48.48 12.20
CA GLU A 30 -1.76 -48.37 12.66
C GLU A 30 -1.67 -47.71 14.02
N TYR A 31 -2.41 -46.64 14.28
CA TYR A 31 -2.52 -46.01 15.60
C TYR A 31 -3.13 -46.96 16.65
N ALA A 32 -4.21 -47.63 16.30
CA ALA A 32 -4.86 -48.60 17.23
C ALA A 32 -3.96 -49.78 17.54
N ALA A 33 -3.16 -50.23 16.59
CA ALA A 33 -2.17 -51.27 16.79
C ALA A 33 -1.02 -50.78 17.69
N ALA A 34 -0.53 -49.57 17.46
CA ALA A 34 0.55 -48.99 18.27
C ALA A 34 0.18 -48.79 19.75
N LYS A 35 -1.06 -48.40 20.06
CA LYS A 35 -1.57 -48.30 21.45
C LYS A 35 -1.54 -49.60 22.24
N ARG A 36 -1.45 -50.76 21.58
CA ARG A 36 -1.43 -52.09 22.20
C ARG A 36 -0.03 -52.72 22.30
N MET A 37 1.00 -51.99 21.85
CA MET A 37 2.37 -52.49 21.78
C MET A 37 3.24 -52.07 22.97
N THR A 38 4.28 -52.87 23.26
CA THR A 38 5.29 -52.50 24.25
C THR A 38 6.25 -51.46 23.72
N LEU A 39 6.91 -50.70 24.60
CA LEU A 39 7.78 -49.56 24.23
C LEU A 39 8.89 -49.92 23.21
N LYS A 40 9.35 -51.20 23.21
CA LYS A 40 10.43 -51.69 22.36
C LYS A 40 10.01 -51.88 20.90
N ASP A 41 8.74 -52.22 20.66
CA ASP A 41 8.19 -52.45 19.31
C ASP A 41 7.62 -51.16 18.67
N CYS A 42 7.51 -50.11 19.48
CA CYS A 42 6.93 -48.82 19.05
C CYS A 42 7.76 -48.09 17.98
N THR A 43 9.08 -48.20 17.96
CA THR A 43 9.94 -47.39 17.10
C THR A 43 9.73 -47.67 15.60
N GLN A 44 9.59 -48.96 15.26
CA GLN A 44 9.34 -49.36 13.86
C GLN A 44 7.92 -49.03 13.41
N LYS A 45 6.96 -49.12 14.34
CA LYS A 45 5.57 -48.79 14.07
C LYS A 45 5.32 -47.28 13.95
N LEU A 46 6.07 -46.46 14.72
CA LEU A 46 6.04 -45.01 14.61
C LEU A 46 6.51 -44.50 13.21
N SER A 47 7.51 -45.19 12.63
CA SER A 47 7.95 -44.88 11.27
C SER A 47 6.83 -45.17 10.24
N SER A 48 6.16 -46.34 10.34
CA SER A 48 5.03 -46.69 9.46
C SER A 48 3.86 -45.72 9.60
N ILE A 49 3.51 -45.33 10.82
CA ILE A 49 2.47 -44.34 11.10
C ILE A 49 2.84 -42.97 10.48
N SER A 50 4.10 -42.58 10.58
CA SER A 50 4.59 -41.34 9.99
C SER A 50 4.51 -41.35 8.47
N GLU A 51 4.88 -42.45 7.82
CA GLU A 51 4.74 -42.59 6.35
C GLU A 51 3.28 -42.56 5.88
N SER A 52 2.40 -43.24 6.61
CA SER A 52 0.96 -43.23 6.30
C SER A 52 0.33 -41.84 6.47
N ALA A 53 0.77 -41.09 7.50
CA ALA A 53 0.34 -39.71 7.72
C ALA A 53 0.81 -38.78 6.59
N VAL A 54 2.04 -38.95 6.13
CA VAL A 54 2.58 -38.16 4.99
C VAL A 54 1.82 -38.45 3.71
N LYS A 55 1.52 -39.72 3.44
CA LYS A 55 0.72 -40.13 2.25
C LYS A 55 -0.68 -39.52 2.30
N LEU A 56 -1.34 -39.57 3.46
CA LEU A 56 -2.65 -38.97 3.66
C LEU A 56 -2.60 -37.43 3.45
N GLN A 57 -1.60 -36.79 4.04
CA GLN A 57 -1.39 -35.35 3.88
C GLN A 57 -1.23 -34.95 2.41
N GLN A 58 -0.41 -35.69 1.67
CA GLN A 58 -0.19 -35.44 0.25
C GLN A 58 -1.48 -35.63 -0.57
N ALA A 59 -2.23 -36.69 -0.31
CA ALA A 59 -3.49 -36.96 -1.00
C ALA A 59 -4.55 -35.86 -0.75
N ILE A 60 -4.62 -35.34 0.49
CA ILE A 60 -5.52 -34.25 0.85
C ILE A 60 -5.09 -32.93 0.16
N LEU A 61 -3.80 -32.64 0.07
CA LEU A 61 -3.29 -31.45 -0.62
C LEU A 61 -3.69 -31.42 -2.11
N GLU A 62 -3.78 -32.58 -2.73
CA GLU A 62 -4.05 -32.74 -4.16
C GLU A 62 -5.55 -32.86 -4.52
N THR A 63 -6.46 -32.91 -3.55
CA THR A 63 -7.87 -33.24 -3.77
C THR A 63 -8.80 -32.12 -3.31
N ASP A 64 -9.48 -31.48 -4.26
CA ASP A 64 -10.43 -30.39 -4.02
C ASP A 64 -11.78 -30.93 -3.47
N PRO A 65 -12.23 -30.50 -2.27
CA PRO A 65 -13.49 -30.97 -1.68
C PRO A 65 -14.75 -30.49 -2.40
N VAL A 66 -14.64 -29.46 -3.24
CA VAL A 66 -15.79 -28.85 -3.93
C VAL A 66 -16.18 -29.61 -5.18
N LYS A 67 -15.22 -30.28 -5.84
CA LYS A 67 -15.39 -30.89 -7.17
C LYS A 67 -15.75 -32.37 -7.17
N GLY A 68 -15.96 -32.99 -5.99
CA GLY A 68 -16.15 -34.41 -5.88
C GLY A 68 -17.48 -34.83 -5.25
N SER A 69 -17.84 -36.09 -5.41
CA SER A 69 -18.96 -36.71 -4.68
C SER A 69 -18.47 -37.87 -3.82
N VAL A 70 -18.89 -37.92 -2.56
CA VAL A 70 -18.54 -38.96 -1.60
C VAL A 70 -19.81 -39.59 -1.05
N THR A 71 -19.81 -40.88 -0.80
CA THR A 71 -20.99 -41.57 -0.25
C THR A 71 -21.18 -41.23 1.24
N GLU A 72 -22.44 -41.20 1.71
CA GLU A 72 -22.83 -40.85 3.07
C GLU A 72 -22.12 -41.69 4.15
N GLY A 73 -21.85 -42.96 3.89
CA GLY A 73 -21.12 -43.84 4.82
C GLY A 73 -19.68 -43.43 5.03
N VAL A 74 -19.10 -42.74 4.06
CA VAL A 74 -17.74 -42.20 4.08
C VAL A 74 -17.67 -40.94 4.93
N LEU A 75 -18.65 -40.07 4.84
CA LEU A 75 -18.78 -38.86 5.62
C LEU A 75 -18.94 -39.17 7.11
N ASN A 76 -19.77 -40.14 7.45
CA ASN A 76 -19.98 -40.57 8.83
C ASN A 76 -18.68 -41.17 9.44
N TYR A 77 -17.92 -41.93 8.68
CA TYR A 77 -16.65 -42.48 9.12
C TYR A 77 -15.60 -41.38 9.35
N ALA A 78 -15.52 -40.44 8.43
CA ALA A 78 -14.58 -39.32 8.46
C ALA A 78 -14.85 -38.38 9.66
N TYR A 79 -16.12 -38.19 10.03
CA TYR A 79 -16.51 -37.40 11.19
C TYR A 79 -15.93 -37.93 12.50
N PHE A 80 -15.86 -39.25 12.71
CA PHE A 80 -15.29 -39.86 13.89
C PHE A 80 -13.79 -39.66 14.04
N TYR A 81 -13.05 -39.46 12.92
CA TYR A 81 -11.59 -39.34 12.93
C TYR A 81 -11.06 -37.91 13.00
N SER A 82 -11.94 -36.93 12.83
CA SER A 82 -11.55 -35.50 12.93
C SER A 82 -11.15 -35.03 14.34
N PHE A 83 -11.27 -35.91 15.34
CA PHE A 83 -11.08 -35.58 16.76
C PHE A 83 -9.65 -35.75 17.31
N THR A 84 -8.67 -36.11 16.52
CA THR A 84 -7.28 -36.07 17.02
C THR A 84 -6.86 -34.61 17.13
N SER A 85 -6.94 -34.07 18.36
CA SER A 85 -6.45 -32.74 18.69
C SER A 85 -4.96 -32.67 18.36
N THR A 86 -4.60 -31.94 17.31
CA THR A 86 -3.19 -31.66 17.05
C THR A 86 -2.70 -30.66 18.07
N THR A 87 -1.78 -31.04 18.91
CA THR A 87 -1.11 -30.08 19.81
C THR A 87 -0.23 -29.17 18.96
N PRO A 88 -0.38 -27.84 19.08
CA PRO A 88 0.47 -26.91 18.34
C PRO A 88 1.96 -27.16 18.59
N GLN A 89 2.75 -27.23 17.51
CA GLN A 89 4.18 -27.53 17.55
C GLN A 89 5.00 -26.29 17.21
N LYS A 90 6.27 -26.26 17.61
CA LYS A 90 7.18 -25.21 17.20
C LYS A 90 7.52 -25.36 15.72
N VAL A 91 7.68 -24.24 15.03
CA VAL A 91 8.09 -24.22 13.62
C VAL A 91 9.37 -25.00 13.40
N GLU A 92 10.35 -24.85 14.30
CA GLU A 92 11.65 -25.51 14.20
C GLU A 92 11.55 -27.03 14.21
N ASP A 93 10.52 -27.60 14.88
CA ASP A 93 10.34 -29.03 15.02
C ASP A 93 9.68 -29.69 13.81
N ILE A 94 8.99 -28.89 12.97
CA ILE A 94 8.17 -29.43 11.85
C ILE A 94 8.56 -28.87 10.48
N MET A 95 9.46 -27.91 10.40
CA MET A 95 9.90 -27.35 9.13
C MET A 95 10.74 -28.37 8.32
N GLN A 96 10.50 -28.43 7.03
CA GLN A 96 11.20 -29.30 6.08
C GLN A 96 11.99 -28.44 5.08
N PRO A 97 13.24 -28.80 4.74
CA PRO A 97 14.00 -28.09 3.73
C PRO A 97 13.29 -28.06 2.38
N LEU A 98 13.36 -26.90 1.70
CA LEU A 98 12.99 -26.78 0.29
C LEU A 98 14.27 -26.67 -0.56
N PRO A 99 14.27 -27.23 -1.78
CA PRO A 99 15.37 -26.98 -2.70
C PRO A 99 15.39 -25.49 -3.07
N PRO A 100 16.58 -24.88 -3.20
CA PRO A 100 16.69 -23.48 -3.57
C PRO A 100 16.19 -23.28 -5.02
N GLU A 101 15.44 -22.20 -5.24
CA GLU A 101 15.07 -21.72 -6.57
C GLU A 101 16.15 -20.78 -7.13
N GLU A 102 16.09 -20.51 -8.44
CA GLU A 102 17.01 -19.56 -9.07
C GLU A 102 16.82 -18.15 -8.48
N GLY A 103 17.87 -17.60 -7.89
CA GLY A 103 17.85 -16.28 -7.23
C GLY A 103 17.74 -16.32 -5.72
N ASP A 104 17.46 -17.46 -5.12
CA ASP A 104 17.41 -17.61 -3.67
C ASP A 104 18.79 -17.43 -3.03
N ARG A 105 18.85 -16.67 -1.96
CA ARG A 105 20.08 -16.36 -1.20
C ARG A 105 20.03 -16.85 0.24
N LEU A 106 18.80 -17.12 0.72
CA LEU A 106 18.53 -17.64 2.07
C LEU A 106 18.16 -19.12 2.01
N PRO A 107 18.34 -19.88 3.10
CA PRO A 107 17.78 -21.22 3.21
C PRO A 107 16.26 -21.18 3.26
N HIS A 108 15.60 -21.99 2.45
CA HIS A 108 14.16 -22.11 2.37
C HIS A 108 13.65 -23.37 3.06
N TYR A 109 12.55 -23.24 3.78
CA TYR A 109 11.87 -24.32 4.47
C TYR A 109 10.36 -24.23 4.23
N LYS A 110 9.68 -25.37 4.22
CA LYS A 110 8.22 -25.44 4.21
C LYS A 110 7.70 -25.98 5.53
N VAL A 111 6.52 -25.52 5.89
CA VAL A 111 5.69 -26.05 6.97
C VAL A 111 4.36 -26.44 6.38
N VAL A 112 3.92 -27.67 6.59
CA VAL A 112 2.64 -28.17 6.10
C VAL A 112 1.76 -28.47 7.31
N PRO A 113 0.48 -28.00 7.32
CA PRO A 113 -0.43 -28.32 8.40
C PRO A 113 -0.60 -29.85 8.56
N PRO A 114 -0.79 -30.36 9.80
CA PRO A 114 -0.96 -31.80 10.02
C PRO A 114 -2.14 -32.39 9.28
N ALA A 115 -1.99 -33.62 8.79
CA ALA A 115 -3.00 -34.32 8.00
C ALA A 115 -4.38 -34.35 8.68
N GLY A 116 -4.44 -34.59 9.98
CA GLY A 116 -5.71 -34.61 10.72
C GLY A 116 -6.44 -33.27 10.72
N LEU A 117 -5.69 -32.15 10.83
CA LEU A 117 -6.27 -30.80 10.74
C LEU A 117 -6.77 -30.50 9.33
N LEU A 118 -5.95 -30.79 8.31
CA LEU A 118 -6.35 -30.63 6.91
C LEU A 118 -7.60 -31.43 6.60
N PHE A 119 -7.66 -32.69 7.05
CA PHE A 119 -8.83 -33.54 6.81
C PHE A 119 -10.09 -32.98 7.48
N LYS A 120 -9.99 -32.48 8.71
CA LYS A 120 -11.11 -31.83 9.39
C LYS A 120 -11.66 -30.64 8.60
N LYS A 121 -10.76 -29.78 8.07
CA LYS A 121 -11.16 -28.61 7.27
C LYS A 121 -11.77 -29.03 5.93
N TRP A 122 -11.16 -30.02 5.28
CA TRP A 122 -11.66 -30.61 4.04
C TRP A 122 -13.08 -31.14 4.18
N LEU A 123 -13.37 -31.87 5.25
CA LEU A 123 -14.71 -32.37 5.56
C LEU A 123 -15.71 -31.24 5.79
N GLY A 124 -15.31 -30.20 6.50
CA GLY A 124 -16.14 -29.03 6.76
C GLY A 124 -16.59 -28.36 5.46
N ILE A 125 -15.64 -28.12 4.56
CA ILE A 125 -15.93 -27.55 3.23
C ILE A 125 -16.81 -28.47 2.40
N TYR A 126 -16.50 -29.77 2.38
CA TYR A 126 -17.27 -30.76 1.65
C TYR A 126 -18.74 -30.81 2.10
N ALA A 127 -18.99 -30.89 3.40
CA ALA A 127 -20.33 -30.95 3.97
C ALA A 127 -21.17 -29.70 3.65
N LYS A 128 -20.58 -28.52 3.73
CA LYS A 128 -21.24 -27.26 3.35
C LYS A 128 -21.60 -27.22 1.87
N THR A 129 -20.68 -27.63 1.00
CA THR A 129 -20.86 -27.52 -0.45
C THR A 129 -21.95 -28.50 -0.96
N HIS A 130 -22.11 -29.65 -0.29
CA HIS A 130 -23.04 -30.70 -0.74
C HIS A 130 -24.35 -30.79 0.05
N ASN A 131 -24.65 -29.74 0.85
CA ASN A 131 -25.89 -29.65 1.69
C ASN A 131 -26.18 -30.95 2.49
N GLN A 132 -25.15 -31.64 2.89
CA GLN A 132 -25.28 -32.82 3.72
C GLN A 132 -25.51 -32.35 5.16
N GLY A 133 -26.68 -32.61 5.75
CA GLY A 133 -27.12 -32.14 7.07
C GLY A 133 -26.28 -32.68 8.25
N ILE A 134 -25.01 -32.78 8.08
CA ILE A 134 -24.03 -33.03 9.12
C ILE A 134 -23.83 -31.70 9.84
N ASP A 135 -24.39 -31.61 11.05
CA ASP A 135 -24.14 -30.52 11.96
C ASP A 135 -22.67 -30.62 12.42
N ILE A 136 -21.78 -30.15 11.51
CA ILE A 136 -20.37 -29.98 11.82
C ILE A 136 -20.32 -28.70 12.63
N ASN A 137 -20.58 -28.84 13.92
CA ASN A 137 -20.51 -27.75 14.86
C ASN A 137 -19.31 -26.85 14.56
N GLU A 138 -19.60 -25.62 14.10
CA GLU A 138 -18.76 -24.43 14.18
C GLU A 138 -17.32 -24.59 13.64
N GLY A 139 -17.11 -25.40 12.61
CA GLY A 139 -15.81 -25.41 11.95
C GLY A 139 -15.67 -24.21 11.02
N ASN A 140 -14.99 -23.15 11.44
CA ASN A 140 -14.45 -22.18 10.52
C ASN A 140 -13.78 -22.92 9.37
N ASP A 141 -14.20 -22.67 8.14
CA ASP A 141 -13.57 -23.24 6.93
C ASP A 141 -12.12 -22.74 6.79
N SER A 142 -11.80 -21.66 7.50
CA SER A 142 -10.47 -21.08 7.57
C SER A 142 -9.58 -21.86 8.54
N ILE A 143 -8.31 -22.02 8.20
CA ILE A 143 -7.28 -22.56 9.06
C ILE A 143 -6.52 -21.43 9.76
N PHE A 144 -6.33 -21.55 11.08
CA PHE A 144 -5.51 -20.63 11.83
C PHE A 144 -4.15 -21.26 12.18
N LEU A 145 -3.08 -20.48 12.09
CA LEU A 145 -1.73 -20.95 12.43
C LEU A 145 -1.67 -21.50 13.85
N SER A 146 -2.40 -20.89 14.79
CA SER A 146 -2.47 -21.34 16.19
C SER A 146 -3.10 -22.73 16.38
N GLU A 147 -3.75 -23.29 15.37
CA GLU A 147 -4.29 -24.66 15.46
C GLU A 147 -3.19 -25.73 15.35
N PHE A 148 -2.02 -25.40 14.75
CA PHE A 148 -0.93 -26.34 14.58
C PHE A 148 0.47 -25.80 14.88
N LEU A 149 0.62 -24.46 15.06
CA LEU A 149 1.87 -23.82 15.43
C LEU A 149 1.77 -23.20 16.83
N SER A 150 2.81 -23.37 17.62
CA SER A 150 2.98 -22.71 18.92
C SER A 150 3.79 -21.42 18.81
N ASP A 151 4.56 -21.22 17.72
CA ASP A 151 5.33 -20.01 17.42
C ASP A 151 5.46 -19.79 15.90
N LEU A 152 6.18 -18.75 15.52
CA LEU A 152 6.48 -18.42 14.11
C LEU A 152 7.95 -18.69 13.72
N GLY A 153 8.68 -19.44 14.56
CA GLY A 153 10.11 -19.67 14.41
C GLY A 153 10.97 -18.50 14.86
N ASP A 154 12.27 -18.58 14.62
CA ASP A 154 13.25 -17.55 14.99
C ASP A 154 14.09 -17.13 13.79
N ASN A 155 14.40 -15.84 13.72
CA ASN A 155 15.22 -15.24 12.66
C ASN A 155 14.80 -15.71 11.26
N CYS A 156 13.56 -15.45 10.91
CA CYS A 156 12.99 -15.90 9.64
C CYS A 156 12.09 -14.87 8.97
N ILE A 157 11.92 -15.06 7.67
CA ILE A 157 10.83 -14.51 6.89
C ILE A 157 9.73 -15.58 6.90
N PHE A 158 8.65 -15.33 7.63
CA PHE A 158 7.54 -16.25 7.76
C PHE A 158 6.45 -15.91 6.72
N GLU A 159 6.40 -16.72 5.69
CA GLU A 159 5.44 -16.59 4.58
C GLU A 159 4.19 -17.39 4.89
N LYS A 160 3.16 -16.72 5.31
CA LYS A 160 1.89 -17.35 5.75
C LYS A 160 0.97 -17.72 4.58
N GLU A 161 1.31 -17.40 3.34
CA GLU A 161 0.61 -17.65 2.08
C GLU A 161 -0.86 -17.16 2.03
N VAL A 162 -1.62 -17.35 3.11
CA VAL A 162 -3.03 -16.94 3.24
C VAL A 162 -3.15 -15.74 4.17
N THR A 163 -3.91 -14.73 3.77
CA THR A 163 -4.22 -13.58 4.60
C THR A 163 -5.18 -13.98 5.73
N GLY A 164 -5.00 -13.39 6.92
CA GLY A 164 -5.95 -13.62 8.04
C GLY A 164 -5.78 -14.94 8.79
N CYS A 165 -4.81 -15.78 8.47
CA CYS A 165 -4.59 -17.04 9.20
C CYS A 165 -4.00 -16.88 10.62
N GLY A 166 -3.93 -15.65 11.16
CA GLY A 166 -3.63 -15.39 12.57
C GLY A 166 -2.16 -15.26 12.93
N GLY A 167 -1.24 -14.93 11.99
CA GLY A 167 0.20 -14.77 12.27
C GLY A 167 0.48 -13.76 13.37
N THR A 168 -0.08 -12.56 13.29
CA THR A 168 0.05 -11.51 14.33
C THR A 168 -0.54 -11.96 15.67
N THR A 169 -1.68 -12.65 15.63
CA THR A 169 -2.33 -13.19 16.84
C THR A 169 -1.44 -14.24 17.53
N LEU A 170 -0.81 -15.12 16.74
CA LEU A 170 0.11 -16.12 17.26
C LEU A 170 1.34 -15.44 17.91
N ALA A 171 1.88 -14.37 17.29
CA ALA A 171 2.96 -13.58 17.88
C ALA A 171 2.55 -12.91 19.20
N LEU A 172 1.33 -12.34 19.27
CA LEU A 172 0.79 -11.73 20.50
C LEU A 172 0.53 -12.74 21.61
N ASN A 173 0.16 -13.96 21.28
CA ASN A 173 -0.18 -15.00 22.28
C ASN A 173 1.04 -15.75 22.82
N GLN A 174 2.27 -15.40 22.39
CA GLN A 174 3.48 -16.00 22.95
C GLN A 174 3.57 -15.73 24.46
N THR A 175 3.74 -16.79 25.24
CA THR A 175 3.92 -16.72 26.70
C THR A 175 5.40 -16.77 27.07
N GLY A 176 5.78 -16.12 28.17
CA GLY A 176 7.17 -16.11 28.66
C GLY A 176 8.13 -15.27 27.79
N LYS A 177 7.66 -14.54 26.79
CA LYS A 177 8.46 -13.71 25.89
C LYS A 177 8.03 -12.24 25.97
N ASN A 178 9.01 -11.34 25.93
CA ASN A 178 8.75 -9.93 25.67
C ASN A 178 8.67 -9.75 24.15
N VAL A 179 7.61 -9.12 23.67
CA VAL A 179 7.28 -9.04 22.26
C VAL A 179 7.10 -7.60 21.83
N ILE A 180 7.70 -7.24 20.71
CA ILE A 180 7.40 -6.00 19.95
C ILE A 180 6.90 -6.41 18.58
N ILE A 181 5.75 -5.88 18.17
CA ILE A 181 5.21 -6.05 16.81
C ILE A 181 5.16 -4.69 16.13
N ALA A 182 5.95 -4.53 15.08
CA ALA A 182 5.89 -3.37 14.21
C ALA A 182 4.90 -3.61 13.07
N MET A 183 4.02 -2.64 12.81
CA MET A 183 2.93 -2.71 11.83
C MET A 183 2.93 -1.48 10.90
N PRO A 184 2.39 -1.59 9.67
CA PRO A 184 2.51 -0.51 8.69
C PRO A 184 1.66 0.72 9.00
N THR A 185 0.49 0.57 9.63
CA THR A 185 -0.48 1.65 9.79
C THR A 185 -1.05 1.75 11.21
N ARG A 186 -1.61 2.92 11.55
CA ARG A 186 -2.32 3.13 12.82
C ARG A 186 -3.52 2.19 12.96
N ASN A 187 -4.30 2.04 11.90
CA ASN A 187 -5.49 1.18 11.93
C ASN A 187 -5.14 -0.28 12.23
N THR A 188 -3.99 -0.77 11.73
CA THR A 188 -3.52 -2.14 12.05
C THR A 188 -3.14 -2.27 13.52
N VAL A 189 -2.45 -1.28 14.08
CA VAL A 189 -2.11 -1.25 15.52
C VAL A 189 -3.39 -1.18 16.36
N ASP A 190 -4.32 -0.29 16.00
CA ASP A 190 -5.57 -0.07 16.73
C ASP A 190 -6.46 -1.32 16.72
N SER A 191 -6.46 -2.09 15.64
CA SER A 191 -7.20 -3.36 15.56
C SER A 191 -6.72 -4.40 16.58
N LYS A 192 -5.49 -4.28 17.10
CA LYS A 192 -4.92 -5.19 18.10
C LYS A 192 -5.20 -4.75 19.53
N ARG A 193 -5.76 -3.56 19.73
CA ARG A 193 -6.14 -3.02 21.04
C ARG A 193 -7.42 -3.65 21.59
N VAL A 194 -8.27 -4.22 20.74
CA VAL A 194 -9.58 -4.74 21.12
C VAL A 194 -9.65 -6.26 21.00
N ILE A 195 -10.44 -6.89 21.89
CA ILE A 195 -10.89 -8.27 21.77
C ILE A 195 -12.33 -8.24 21.24
N ARG A 196 -12.60 -9.10 20.27
CA ARG A 196 -13.94 -9.22 19.68
C ARG A 196 -14.58 -10.54 20.10
N ASN A 197 -15.88 -10.53 20.29
CA ASN A 197 -16.69 -11.72 20.52
C ASN A 197 -16.92 -12.51 19.21
N LYS A 198 -17.62 -13.64 19.30
CA LYS A 198 -17.98 -14.48 18.13
C LYS A 198 -18.84 -13.75 17.08
N MET A 199 -19.55 -12.69 17.47
CA MET A 199 -20.33 -11.84 16.54
C MET A 199 -19.51 -10.65 16.00
N ASN A 200 -18.19 -10.65 16.20
CA ASN A 200 -17.25 -9.61 15.80
C ASN A 200 -17.49 -8.22 16.44
N GLU A 201 -18.29 -8.16 17.50
CA GLU A 201 -18.48 -6.95 18.29
C GLU A 201 -17.33 -6.79 19.28
N ILE A 202 -16.96 -5.54 19.59
CA ILE A 202 -15.94 -5.25 20.57
C ILE A 202 -16.42 -5.69 21.94
N GLU A 203 -15.81 -6.71 22.50
CA GLU A 203 -16.11 -7.24 23.83
C GLU A 203 -15.42 -6.40 24.90
N ARG A 204 -14.13 -6.15 24.72
CA ARG A 204 -13.31 -5.33 25.63
C ARG A 204 -12.04 -4.82 24.99
N GLU A 205 -11.44 -3.82 25.61
CA GLU A 205 -10.05 -3.44 25.28
C GLU A 205 -9.08 -4.44 25.93
N ARG A 206 -7.93 -4.61 25.26
CA ARG A 206 -6.83 -5.44 25.79
C ARG A 206 -6.00 -4.63 26.76
N ASP A 207 -5.86 -5.12 27.96
CA ASP A 207 -4.97 -4.56 29.00
C ASP A 207 -3.57 -5.18 29.01
N ASP A 208 -3.40 -6.31 28.30
CA ASP A 208 -2.14 -7.03 28.16
C ASP A 208 -1.26 -6.50 27.02
N VAL A 209 -1.80 -5.71 26.09
CA VAL A 209 -1.10 -5.18 24.91
C VAL A 209 -1.02 -3.66 24.97
N PHE A 210 0.19 -3.12 24.77
CA PHE A 210 0.44 -1.69 24.72
C PHE A 210 0.62 -1.22 23.27
N CYS A 211 -0.30 -0.42 22.79
CA CYS A 211 -0.31 0.10 21.42
C CYS A 211 0.30 1.49 21.36
N ILE A 212 1.18 1.74 20.37
CA ILE A 212 1.88 3.02 20.18
C ILE A 212 1.78 3.46 18.72
N TYR A 213 1.28 4.68 18.49
CA TYR A 213 1.36 5.36 17.20
C TYR A 213 1.32 6.89 17.42
N GLY A 214 1.58 7.69 16.39
CA GLY A 214 1.63 9.14 16.55
C GLY A 214 0.35 9.72 17.14
N GLY A 215 0.45 10.40 18.28
CA GLY A 215 -0.67 10.96 19.06
C GLY A 215 -1.34 9.98 20.01
N TYR A 216 -0.84 8.74 20.15
CA TYR A 216 -1.38 7.78 21.12
C TYR A 216 -0.26 7.00 21.81
N ASN A 217 -0.16 7.12 23.12
CA ASN A 217 0.87 6.49 23.97
C ASN A 217 2.32 6.77 23.49
N ASP A 218 2.54 7.86 22.80
CA ASP A 218 3.81 8.19 22.14
C ASP A 218 4.72 9.10 23.00
N ASN A 219 4.67 8.93 24.30
CA ASN A 219 5.58 9.59 25.24
C ASN A 219 6.31 8.57 26.14
N VAL A 220 7.47 8.96 26.62
CA VAL A 220 8.36 8.12 27.44
C VAL A 220 7.66 7.63 28.70
N THR A 221 6.85 8.46 29.34
CA THR A 221 6.15 8.15 30.59
C THR A 221 5.17 6.99 30.43
N ASP A 222 4.42 6.95 29.31
CA ASP A 222 3.46 5.88 29.04
C ASP A 222 4.17 4.54 28.85
N VAL A 223 5.27 4.52 28.09
CA VAL A 223 6.11 3.33 27.93
C VAL A 223 6.63 2.81 29.28
N ILE A 224 7.16 3.72 30.12
CA ILE A 224 7.66 3.35 31.47
C ILE A 224 6.53 2.80 32.35
N ASN A 225 5.36 3.45 32.35
CA ASN A 225 4.23 3.00 33.16
C ASN A 225 3.71 1.63 32.74
N TYR A 226 3.74 1.34 31.43
CA TYR A 226 3.39 0.02 30.94
C TYR A 226 4.41 -1.04 31.36
N LEU A 227 5.70 -0.78 31.18
CA LEU A 227 6.78 -1.73 31.49
C LEU A 227 6.94 -1.98 32.99
N TYR A 228 6.69 -0.97 33.82
CA TYR A 228 6.83 -1.00 35.27
C TYR A 228 5.52 -0.60 35.95
N PRO A 229 4.47 -1.42 35.86
CA PRO A 229 3.21 -1.13 36.51
C PRO A 229 3.38 -1.07 38.05
N LYS A 230 2.69 -0.14 38.67
CA LYS A 230 2.65 -0.05 40.13
C LYS A 230 1.84 -1.22 40.68
N SER A 231 2.50 -2.06 41.46
CA SER A 231 1.84 -3.11 42.25
C SER A 231 2.21 -2.88 43.72
N ASN A 232 1.25 -2.57 44.58
CA ASN A 232 1.45 -2.38 46.02
C ASN A 232 2.65 -1.46 46.39
N MET A 233 2.70 -0.27 45.83
CA MET A 233 3.76 0.73 45.96
C MET A 233 5.12 0.40 45.32
N ILE A 234 5.34 -0.79 44.80
CA ILE A 234 6.61 -1.19 44.16
C ILE A 234 6.39 -1.28 42.66
N ARG A 235 7.26 -0.63 41.88
CA ARG A 235 7.28 -0.79 40.42
C ARG A 235 8.03 -2.08 40.08
N LYS A 236 7.34 -3.04 39.44
CA LYS A 236 7.91 -4.31 39.01
C LYS A 236 7.90 -4.42 37.49
N PHE A 237 9.03 -4.80 36.91
CA PHE A 237 9.14 -5.00 35.45
C PHE A 237 8.26 -6.18 34.99
N ARG A 238 7.58 -6.04 33.86
CA ARG A 238 6.77 -7.10 33.20
C ARG A 238 7.63 -8.13 32.46
N LYS A 239 8.62 -8.72 33.11
CA LYS A 239 9.55 -9.65 32.48
C LYS A 239 8.81 -10.87 31.90
N GLY A 240 9.06 -11.14 30.60
CA GLY A 240 8.47 -12.29 29.88
C GLY A 240 6.98 -12.12 29.49
N ASN A 241 6.36 -10.93 29.73
CA ASN A 241 4.96 -10.68 29.45
C ASN A 241 4.71 -9.28 28.87
N ALA A 242 5.74 -8.52 28.53
CA ALA A 242 5.56 -7.23 27.88
C ALA A 242 5.22 -7.44 26.38
N LYS A 243 4.12 -6.86 25.94
CA LYS A 243 3.63 -6.94 24.55
C LYS A 243 3.35 -5.56 24.04
N ILE A 244 4.19 -5.08 23.12
CA ILE A 244 4.10 -3.75 22.54
C ILE A 244 3.79 -3.88 21.07
N VAL A 245 2.77 -3.18 20.59
CA VAL A 245 2.44 -3.07 19.17
C VAL A 245 2.63 -1.62 18.74
N CYS A 246 3.44 -1.36 17.72
CA CYS A 246 3.72 -0.01 17.28
C CYS A 246 3.67 0.11 15.75
N THR A 247 3.52 1.33 15.25
CA THR A 247 3.74 1.57 13.82
C THR A 247 5.22 1.50 13.48
N TYR A 248 5.54 1.18 12.21
CA TYR A 248 6.93 1.20 11.72
C TYR A 248 7.65 2.51 12.03
N ASP A 249 6.96 3.64 11.88
CA ASP A 249 7.51 4.97 12.18
C ASP A 249 7.93 5.13 13.65
N LYS A 250 7.33 4.37 14.54
CA LYS A 250 7.59 4.44 15.98
C LYS A 250 8.58 3.41 16.50
N LEU A 251 8.96 2.41 15.70
CA LEU A 251 9.88 1.37 16.19
C LEU A 251 11.26 1.92 16.57
N GLY A 252 11.84 2.80 15.75
CA GLY A 252 13.13 3.42 16.03
C GLY A 252 13.10 4.31 17.28
N TRP A 253 12.04 5.07 17.45
CA TRP A 253 11.77 5.87 18.64
C TRP A 253 11.60 4.99 19.90
N LEU A 254 10.80 3.93 19.80
CA LEU A 254 10.59 2.96 20.89
C LEU A 254 11.90 2.29 21.29
N TYR A 255 12.69 1.84 20.31
CA TYR A 255 13.99 1.22 20.56
C TYR A 255 14.91 2.15 21.37
N ASP A 256 15.00 3.41 20.98
CA ASP A 256 15.83 4.39 21.67
C ASP A 256 15.39 4.56 23.14
N ILE A 257 14.09 4.66 23.41
CA ILE A 257 13.55 4.71 24.78
C ILE A 257 13.89 3.45 25.56
N LEU A 258 13.68 2.27 24.96
CA LEU A 258 13.95 1.00 25.63
C LEU A 258 15.42 0.82 26.01
N THR A 259 16.34 1.45 25.28
CA THR A 259 17.79 1.34 25.48
C THR A 259 18.41 2.52 26.24
N GLY A 260 17.60 3.40 26.82
CA GLY A 260 18.06 4.48 27.70
C GLY A 260 18.06 5.87 27.06
N GLY A 261 17.49 6.02 25.86
CA GLY A 261 17.33 7.32 25.17
C GLY A 261 16.01 8.03 25.49
N ASP A 262 15.85 9.22 24.92
CA ASP A 262 14.64 10.06 25.04
C ASP A 262 13.66 9.89 23.85
N GLY A 263 13.98 9.02 22.93
CA GLY A 263 13.27 8.80 21.66
C GLY A 263 13.83 9.65 20.50
N TYR A 264 14.74 10.57 20.77
CA TYR A 264 15.38 11.46 19.80
C TYR A 264 16.90 11.29 19.70
N GLY A 265 17.44 10.26 20.35
CA GLY A 265 18.86 9.89 20.30
C GLY A 265 19.69 10.49 21.45
N ASN A 266 19.09 11.20 22.40
CA ASN A 266 19.80 11.68 23.57
C ASN A 266 19.63 10.73 24.75
N ALA A 267 20.64 10.62 25.62
CA ALA A 267 20.54 9.82 26.82
C ALA A 267 19.49 10.38 27.79
N SER A 268 18.69 9.49 28.40
CA SER A 268 17.67 9.86 29.38
C SER A 268 17.81 9.00 30.65
N GLU A 269 17.91 9.66 31.81
CA GLU A 269 17.96 8.96 33.11
C GLU A 269 16.63 8.27 33.44
N ARG A 270 15.53 8.72 32.87
CA ARG A 270 14.18 8.20 33.12
C ARG A 270 13.85 6.97 32.27
N SER A 271 14.58 6.75 31.19
CA SER A 271 14.28 5.68 30.24
C SER A 271 14.79 4.31 30.74
N PRO A 272 14.07 3.25 30.41
CA PRO A 272 14.51 1.90 30.74
C PRO A 272 15.82 1.57 30.02
N ARG A 273 16.66 0.73 30.65
CA ARG A 273 17.87 0.18 30.01
C ARG A 273 17.67 -1.30 29.80
N ILE A 274 16.83 -1.63 28.83
CA ILE A 274 16.46 -3.00 28.51
C ILE A 274 17.46 -3.58 27.53
N ASN A 275 17.78 -4.86 27.70
CA ASN A 275 18.59 -5.60 26.74
C ASN A 275 17.71 -6.05 25.55
N PRO A 276 17.89 -5.52 24.33
CA PRO A 276 17.08 -5.92 23.17
C PRO A 276 17.24 -7.39 22.80
N SER A 277 18.31 -8.07 23.22
CA SER A 277 18.52 -9.49 22.97
C SER A 277 17.51 -10.41 23.69
N GLU A 278 16.80 -9.90 24.68
CA GLU A 278 15.75 -10.63 25.42
C GLU A 278 14.35 -10.42 24.83
N TRP A 279 14.25 -9.65 23.74
CA TRP A 279 13.00 -9.30 23.11
C TRP A 279 12.86 -9.93 21.73
N TRP A 280 11.62 -10.32 21.42
CA TRP A 280 11.23 -10.79 20.10
C TRP A 280 10.64 -9.63 19.30
N LEU A 281 11.25 -9.35 18.16
CA LEU A 281 10.75 -8.34 17.22
C LEU A 281 10.03 -9.02 16.06
N TYR A 282 8.75 -8.72 15.90
CA TYR A 282 7.95 -9.13 14.76
C TYR A 282 7.69 -7.93 13.85
N ILE A 283 7.91 -8.10 12.56
CA ILE A 283 7.60 -7.07 11.54
C ILE A 283 6.50 -7.63 10.66
N ASP A 284 5.29 -7.19 10.93
CA ASP A 284 4.08 -7.69 10.25
C ASP A 284 3.83 -6.94 8.94
N GLU A 285 3.43 -7.66 7.90
CA GLU A 285 3.22 -7.17 6.54
C GLU A 285 4.49 -6.52 5.94
N MET A 286 5.63 -7.24 5.98
CA MET A 286 6.94 -6.68 5.60
C MET A 286 6.99 -6.05 4.20
N HIS A 287 6.15 -6.48 3.26
CA HIS A 287 6.06 -5.90 1.92
C HIS A 287 5.64 -4.42 1.96
N GLU A 288 4.93 -3.99 3.01
CA GLU A 288 4.52 -2.60 3.20
C GLU A 288 5.68 -1.66 3.51
N ILE A 289 6.84 -2.16 3.93
CA ILE A 289 8.04 -1.33 4.14
C ILE A 289 8.34 -0.50 2.88
N ILE A 290 8.24 -1.12 1.70
CA ILE A 290 8.48 -0.44 0.42
C ILE A 290 7.32 0.48 0.05
N ASN A 291 6.08 0.04 0.24
CA ASN A 291 4.89 0.80 -0.14
C ASN A 291 4.79 2.12 0.62
N ILE A 292 5.06 2.11 1.92
CA ILE A 292 5.00 3.32 2.76
C ILE A 292 6.27 4.17 2.73
N TYR A 293 7.34 3.69 2.07
CA TYR A 293 8.61 4.40 1.96
C TYR A 293 8.47 5.63 1.06
N ASN A 294 8.14 6.79 1.65
CA ASN A 294 7.95 8.06 0.94
C ASN A 294 8.18 9.25 1.86
N GLY A 295 8.58 10.38 1.30
CA GLY A 295 8.68 11.68 1.96
C GLY A 295 9.22 11.60 3.39
N ASP A 296 8.48 12.19 4.33
CA ASP A 296 8.86 12.29 5.75
C ASP A 296 8.99 10.94 6.48
N ARG A 297 8.46 9.85 5.91
CA ARG A 297 8.56 8.52 6.52
C ARG A 297 9.89 7.83 6.25
N ARG A 298 10.68 8.27 5.26
CA ARG A 298 11.94 7.62 4.89
C ARG A 298 12.89 7.51 6.05
N GLU A 299 13.11 8.59 6.77
CA GLU A 299 14.00 8.60 7.94
C GLU A 299 13.54 7.61 9.01
N ASN A 300 12.25 7.60 9.34
CA ASN A 300 11.69 6.68 10.33
C ASN A 300 11.82 5.21 9.89
N ILE A 301 11.63 4.92 8.61
CA ILE A 301 11.84 3.57 8.07
C ILE A 301 13.32 3.17 8.18
N HIS A 302 14.26 4.06 7.85
CA HIS A 302 15.68 3.76 8.05
C HIS A 302 16.02 3.54 9.51
N ARG A 303 15.51 4.36 10.43
CA ARG A 303 15.69 4.14 11.89
C ARG A 303 15.11 2.79 12.31
N MET A 304 13.96 2.38 11.79
CA MET A 304 13.40 1.05 12.00
C MET A 304 14.35 -0.04 11.52
N LEU A 305 14.85 0.04 10.28
CA LEU A 305 15.76 -0.95 9.69
C LEU A 305 17.07 -1.05 10.48
N ASP A 306 17.61 0.07 10.95
CA ASP A 306 18.81 0.11 11.79
C ASP A 306 18.64 -0.58 13.14
N CYS A 307 17.40 -0.67 13.65
CA CYS A 307 17.08 -1.36 14.90
C CYS A 307 17.02 -2.88 14.74
N ILE A 308 16.70 -3.42 13.56
CA ILE A 308 16.46 -4.86 13.34
C ILE A 308 17.65 -5.70 13.79
N ASP A 309 18.86 -5.30 13.42
CA ASP A 309 20.10 -6.02 13.76
C ASP A 309 20.47 -5.98 15.25
N LYS A 310 19.81 -5.14 16.02
CA LYS A 310 20.02 -5.01 17.47
C LYS A 310 19.23 -6.04 18.27
N PHE A 311 18.19 -6.61 17.68
CA PHE A 311 17.41 -7.68 18.31
C PHE A 311 18.02 -9.05 17.98
N LYS A 312 18.05 -9.95 18.96
CA LYS A 312 18.50 -11.32 18.76
C LYS A 312 17.47 -12.16 17.99
N HIS A 313 16.21 -11.92 18.26
CA HIS A 313 15.07 -12.67 17.72
C HIS A 313 14.22 -11.76 16.82
N VAL A 314 14.22 -12.02 15.52
CA VAL A 314 13.47 -11.20 14.54
C VAL A 314 12.68 -12.10 13.60
N VAL A 315 11.42 -11.81 13.44
CA VAL A 315 10.53 -12.52 12.50
C VAL A 315 9.80 -11.51 11.63
N PHE A 316 9.97 -11.65 10.33
CA PHE A 316 9.15 -10.93 9.35
C PHE A 316 7.94 -11.77 8.99
N ILE A 317 6.74 -11.19 9.03
CA ILE A 317 5.49 -11.87 8.72
C ILE A 317 4.91 -11.29 7.43
N THR A 318 4.55 -12.14 6.48
CA THR A 318 3.89 -11.69 5.25
C THR A 318 3.01 -12.78 4.64
N ALA A 319 1.91 -12.39 4.01
CA ALA A 319 1.14 -13.26 3.13
C ALA A 319 1.48 -13.01 1.64
N THR A 320 2.21 -11.93 1.35
CA THR A 320 2.57 -11.47 0.03
C THR A 320 4.07 -11.22 -0.02
N PRO A 321 4.89 -12.28 -0.16
CA PRO A 321 6.34 -12.16 -0.12
C PRO A 321 6.86 -11.30 -1.27
N LEU A 322 7.89 -10.51 -0.98
CA LEU A 322 8.68 -9.84 -1.99
C LEU A 322 9.87 -10.71 -2.35
N LYS A 323 10.34 -10.61 -3.59
CA LYS A 323 11.58 -11.28 -4.00
C LYS A 323 12.74 -10.82 -3.13
N GLU A 324 13.59 -11.75 -2.71
CA GLU A 324 14.71 -11.48 -1.80
C GLU A 324 15.64 -10.38 -2.29
N GLU A 325 15.85 -10.28 -3.58
CA GLU A 325 16.73 -9.26 -4.19
C GLU A 325 16.34 -7.81 -3.83
N PHE A 326 15.05 -7.58 -3.53
CA PHE A 326 14.52 -6.25 -3.28
C PHE A 326 14.89 -5.65 -1.94
N PHE A 327 15.13 -6.48 -0.92
CA PHE A 327 15.41 -5.97 0.43
C PHE A 327 16.68 -6.52 1.05
N PHE A 328 17.36 -7.42 0.36
CA PHE A 328 18.53 -8.12 0.88
C PHE A 328 19.65 -7.16 1.32
N LYS A 329 19.89 -6.08 0.59
CA LYS A 329 20.96 -5.13 0.90
C LYS A 329 20.61 -4.14 2.00
N GLU A 330 19.35 -3.76 2.15
CA GLU A 330 18.91 -2.74 3.10
C GLU A 330 18.42 -3.35 4.41
N ILE A 331 17.68 -4.46 4.35
CA ILE A 331 17.06 -5.06 5.51
C ILE A 331 18.03 -6.02 6.21
N PHE A 332 18.78 -6.80 5.44
CA PHE A 332 19.66 -7.82 6.00
C PHE A 332 21.14 -7.41 5.95
N LYS A 333 21.59 -6.63 6.93
CA LYS A 333 23.03 -6.39 7.12
C LYS A 333 23.77 -7.70 7.45
N LYS A 334 23.08 -8.65 8.12
CA LYS A 334 23.57 -9.99 8.44
C LYS A 334 22.67 -11.06 7.81
N PRO A 335 22.71 -11.24 6.49
CA PRO A 335 21.77 -12.10 5.78
C PRO A 335 21.83 -13.57 6.23
N LYS A 336 23.00 -14.10 6.54
CA LYS A 336 23.19 -15.49 6.99
C LYS A 336 22.42 -15.85 8.27
N ARG A 337 21.87 -14.87 8.97
CA ARG A 337 21.06 -15.05 10.17
C ARG A 337 19.66 -15.54 9.85
N PHE A 338 19.13 -15.20 8.67
CA PHE A 338 17.74 -15.43 8.32
C PHE A 338 17.55 -16.67 7.46
N LYS A 339 16.35 -17.23 7.53
CA LYS A 339 15.81 -18.29 6.68
C LYS A 339 14.40 -17.91 6.24
N VAL A 340 13.94 -18.46 5.15
CA VAL A 340 12.54 -18.33 4.69
C VAL A 340 11.77 -19.54 5.16
N VAL A 341 10.64 -19.34 5.81
CA VAL A 341 9.73 -20.40 6.25
C VAL A 341 8.38 -20.18 5.61
N LYS A 342 8.03 -21.01 4.64
CA LYS A 342 6.78 -20.93 3.90
C LYS A 342 5.78 -21.94 4.45
N VAL A 343 4.59 -21.48 4.84
CA VAL A 343 3.47 -22.38 5.12
C VAL A 343 2.83 -22.77 3.80
N VAL A 344 2.70 -24.06 3.54
CA VAL A 344 2.11 -24.59 2.32
C VAL A 344 0.70 -25.09 2.64
N PHE A 345 -0.29 -24.38 2.08
CA PHE A 345 -1.69 -24.78 2.14
C PHE A 345 -2.12 -25.46 0.84
N PRO A 346 -3.05 -26.44 0.90
CA PRO A 346 -3.68 -26.97 -0.32
C PRO A 346 -4.47 -25.87 -1.03
N ASP A 347 -4.57 -25.95 -2.37
CA ASP A 347 -5.24 -24.93 -3.18
C ASP A 347 -6.71 -24.74 -2.82
N TRP A 348 -7.41 -25.81 -2.43
CA TRP A 348 -8.80 -25.74 -1.98
C TRP A 348 -8.99 -25.01 -0.63
N LEU A 349 -7.91 -24.79 0.15
CA LEU A 349 -7.94 -24.04 1.40
C LEU A 349 -7.50 -22.57 1.19
N LYS A 350 -6.87 -22.29 0.06
CA LYS A 350 -6.54 -20.93 -0.32
C LYS A 350 -7.81 -20.24 -0.79
N ASP A 351 -8.00 -19.01 -0.31
CA ASP A 351 -9.12 -18.20 -0.77
C ASP A 351 -9.00 -17.99 -2.29
N MET A 352 -9.79 -18.73 -3.05
CA MET A 352 -9.94 -18.54 -4.50
C MET A 352 -10.93 -17.41 -4.73
N TYR A 353 -10.43 -16.20 -4.92
CA TYR A 353 -11.28 -15.07 -5.29
C TYR A 353 -11.55 -15.11 -6.79
N HIS A 354 -12.83 -15.04 -7.14
CA HIS A 354 -13.24 -14.80 -8.51
C HIS A 354 -13.28 -13.31 -8.79
N ILE A 355 -12.57 -12.88 -9.82
CA ILE A 355 -12.47 -11.46 -10.17
C ILE A 355 -13.34 -11.19 -11.39
N ASP A 356 -14.54 -10.65 -11.16
CA ASP A 356 -15.42 -10.15 -12.22
C ASP A 356 -14.89 -8.80 -12.72
N SER A 357 -14.13 -8.79 -13.80
CA SER A 357 -13.53 -7.56 -14.28
C SER A 357 -14.46 -6.77 -15.21
N VAL A 358 -14.47 -5.46 -15.03
CA VAL A 358 -15.27 -4.52 -15.80
C VAL A 358 -14.38 -3.44 -16.38
N LEU A 359 -14.18 -3.46 -17.68
CA LEU A 359 -13.48 -2.41 -18.40
C LEU A 359 -14.46 -1.27 -18.69
N ALA A 360 -14.23 -0.09 -18.13
CA ALA A 360 -15.12 1.06 -18.21
C ALA A 360 -14.41 2.30 -18.73
N ASP A 361 -15.04 3.04 -19.64
CA ASP A 361 -14.54 4.34 -20.09
C ASP A 361 -14.52 5.37 -18.94
N SER A 362 -15.47 5.28 -18.02
CA SER A 362 -15.54 6.05 -16.79
C SER A 362 -15.80 5.15 -15.59
N VAL A 363 -14.76 4.89 -14.81
CA VAL A 363 -14.86 4.07 -13.60
C VAL A 363 -15.84 4.65 -12.57
N VAL A 364 -16.01 5.97 -12.52
CA VAL A 364 -16.96 6.65 -11.61
C VAL A 364 -18.40 6.37 -12.03
N ASN A 365 -18.72 6.45 -13.32
CA ASN A 365 -20.07 6.20 -13.82
C ASN A 365 -20.46 4.75 -13.62
N GLU A 366 -19.57 3.83 -13.97
CA GLU A 366 -19.83 2.39 -13.82
C GLU A 366 -19.94 1.99 -12.35
N ALA A 367 -19.08 2.51 -11.48
CA ALA A 367 -19.19 2.28 -10.04
C ALA A 367 -20.53 2.80 -9.49
N ALA A 368 -20.93 4.03 -9.84
CA ALA A 368 -22.20 4.59 -9.39
C ALA A 368 -23.39 3.75 -9.87
N LYS A 369 -23.37 3.29 -11.13
CA LYS A 369 -24.39 2.39 -11.69
C LYS A 369 -24.52 1.10 -10.88
N ARG A 370 -23.40 0.42 -10.58
CA ARG A 370 -23.39 -0.84 -9.83
C ARG A 370 -23.69 -0.67 -8.35
N LEU A 371 -23.43 0.49 -7.77
CA LEU A 371 -23.70 0.77 -6.36
C LEU A 371 -25.11 1.33 -6.11
N SER A 372 -25.77 1.93 -7.11
CA SER A 372 -27.10 2.51 -6.93
C SER A 372 -28.18 1.52 -6.43
N PRO A 373 -28.16 0.22 -6.78
CA PRO A 373 -29.15 -0.74 -6.28
C PRO A 373 -29.14 -0.91 -4.75
N TYR A 374 -27.97 -0.73 -4.10
CA TYR A 374 -27.85 -0.83 -2.63
C TYR A 374 -28.59 0.27 -1.87
N LEU A 375 -28.93 1.36 -2.55
CA LEU A 375 -29.62 2.52 -1.98
C LEU A 375 -31.13 2.51 -2.20
N ARG A 376 -31.64 1.68 -3.14
CA ARG A 376 -33.05 1.61 -3.50
C ARG A 376 -33.79 0.63 -2.60
N SER A 377 -34.79 1.12 -1.87
CA SER A 377 -35.64 0.30 -0.99
C SER A 377 -36.75 -0.48 -1.69
N GLU A 378 -37.03 -0.17 -2.97
CA GLU A 378 -38.27 -0.61 -3.66
C GLU A 378 -38.08 -1.75 -4.66
N LEU A 379 -36.84 -2.14 -4.96
CA LEU A 379 -36.61 -3.26 -5.85
C LEU A 379 -36.60 -4.57 -5.03
N ASN A 380 -37.62 -5.41 -5.23
CA ASN A 380 -37.77 -6.78 -4.71
C ASN A 380 -36.65 -7.76 -5.13
N LEU A 381 -35.41 -7.33 -5.16
CA LEU A 381 -34.24 -8.15 -5.35
C LEU A 381 -33.76 -8.61 -3.97
N PHE A 382 -34.36 -9.70 -3.48
CA PHE A 382 -34.10 -10.30 -2.16
C PHE A 382 -32.61 -10.43 -1.82
N CYS A 383 -31.77 -10.66 -2.83
CA CYS A 383 -30.31 -10.82 -2.64
C CYS A 383 -29.61 -9.52 -2.25
N ILE A 384 -29.98 -8.37 -2.84
CA ILE A 384 -29.25 -7.09 -2.63
C ILE A 384 -29.72 -6.38 -1.34
N GLN A 385 -30.92 -6.66 -0.84
CA GLN A 385 -31.42 -6.00 0.38
C GLN A 385 -30.60 -6.33 1.62
N ASN A 386 -30.01 -7.51 1.68
CA ASN A 386 -29.19 -7.94 2.82
C ASN A 386 -27.68 -7.69 2.61
N GLU A 387 -27.24 -7.42 1.36
CA GLU A 387 -25.84 -7.18 1.06
C GLU A 387 -25.40 -5.76 1.38
N ASN A 388 -24.11 -5.61 1.71
CA ASN A 388 -23.42 -4.34 1.84
C ASN A 388 -22.27 -4.27 0.82
N ALA A 389 -22.16 -3.13 0.14
CA ALA A 389 -21.07 -2.90 -0.80
C ALA A 389 -19.84 -2.40 -0.06
N HIS A 390 -18.70 -3.05 -0.26
CA HIS A 390 -17.38 -2.66 0.23
C HIS A 390 -16.49 -2.24 -0.93
N VAL A 391 -16.20 -0.97 -1.03
CA VAL A 391 -15.55 -0.33 -2.19
C VAL A 391 -14.15 0.11 -1.84
N PHE A 392 -13.15 -0.54 -2.42
CA PHE A 392 -11.74 -0.23 -2.24
C PHE A 392 -11.25 0.66 -3.37
N VAL A 393 -10.92 1.92 -3.05
CA VAL A 393 -10.43 2.90 -4.02
C VAL A 393 -9.52 3.93 -3.35
N ASN A 394 -8.26 3.98 -3.75
CA ASN A 394 -7.28 4.86 -3.10
C ASN A 394 -7.40 6.32 -3.57
N SER A 395 -8.60 6.89 -3.51
CA SER A 395 -8.84 8.29 -3.89
C SER A 395 -10.12 8.86 -3.29
N VAL A 396 -10.00 9.73 -2.31
CA VAL A 396 -11.14 10.48 -1.76
C VAL A 396 -11.88 11.29 -2.83
N SER A 397 -11.19 11.78 -3.86
CA SER A 397 -11.84 12.50 -4.96
C SER A 397 -12.72 11.60 -5.83
N ILE A 398 -12.35 10.34 -6.05
CA ILE A 398 -13.21 9.36 -6.74
C ILE A 398 -14.40 9.01 -5.85
N ILE A 399 -14.19 8.77 -4.57
CA ILE A 399 -15.27 8.52 -3.59
C ILE A 399 -16.31 9.64 -3.64
N ILE A 400 -15.87 10.89 -3.55
CA ILE A 400 -16.74 12.07 -3.64
C ILE A 400 -17.52 12.08 -4.97
N SER A 401 -16.85 11.75 -6.07
CA SER A 401 -17.50 11.74 -7.40
C SER A 401 -18.58 10.65 -7.50
N ILE A 402 -18.33 9.48 -6.93
CA ILE A 402 -19.30 8.39 -6.85
C ILE A 402 -20.48 8.77 -5.95
N MET A 403 -20.23 9.27 -4.73
CA MET A 403 -21.27 9.70 -3.79
C MET A 403 -22.18 10.77 -4.38
N ARG A 404 -21.61 11.74 -5.13
CA ARG A 404 -22.41 12.77 -5.82
C ARG A 404 -23.40 12.16 -6.81
N LYS A 405 -22.97 11.15 -7.58
CA LYS A 405 -23.85 10.45 -8.53
C LYS A 405 -24.89 9.56 -7.85
N LEU A 406 -24.65 9.19 -6.60
CA LEU A 406 -25.54 8.40 -5.76
C LEU A 406 -26.48 9.27 -4.90
N ASN A 407 -26.72 10.53 -5.25
CA ASN A 407 -27.57 11.47 -4.52
C ASN A 407 -27.18 11.53 -3.03
N PHE A 408 -25.97 12.03 -2.77
CA PHE A 408 -25.36 12.03 -1.45
C PHE A 408 -26.26 12.57 -0.34
N ILE A 409 -26.96 13.68 -0.55
CA ILE A 409 -27.80 14.33 0.50
C ILE A 409 -28.90 13.40 1.00
N GLU A 410 -29.51 12.63 0.11
CA GLU A 410 -30.62 11.71 0.40
C GLU A 410 -30.17 10.40 1.02
N ASN A 411 -28.88 10.05 0.86
CA ASN A 411 -28.34 8.75 1.26
C ASN A 411 -27.11 8.86 2.17
N CYS A 412 -26.79 10.01 2.73
CA CYS A 412 -25.55 10.24 3.49
C CYS A 412 -25.43 9.35 4.73
N ASP A 413 -26.52 8.91 5.32
CA ASP A 413 -26.57 7.97 6.45
C ASP A 413 -26.17 6.55 6.05
N LYS A 414 -26.26 6.20 4.75
CA LYS A 414 -25.95 4.87 4.20
C LYS A 414 -24.48 4.70 3.78
N PHE A 415 -23.66 5.74 3.94
CA PHE A 415 -22.24 5.70 3.58
C PHE A 415 -21.33 5.63 4.80
N ASN A 416 -20.32 4.76 4.73
CA ASN A 416 -19.11 4.84 5.55
C ASN A 416 -17.91 5.23 4.68
N ILE A 417 -17.02 6.08 5.20
CA ILE A 417 -15.82 6.52 4.48
C ILE A 417 -14.62 6.34 5.41
N VAL A 418 -13.80 5.33 5.13
CA VAL A 418 -12.59 5.03 5.91
C VAL A 418 -11.37 5.49 5.11
N CYS A 419 -10.78 6.57 5.56
CA CYS A 419 -9.58 7.14 4.94
C CYS A 419 -8.63 7.71 6.01
N SER A 420 -7.44 8.17 5.60
CA SER A 420 -6.46 8.74 6.54
C SER A 420 -6.98 10.00 7.22
N THR A 421 -6.99 10.00 8.53
CA THR A 421 -7.27 11.17 9.39
C THR A 421 -6.03 12.06 9.58
N THR A 422 -4.82 11.54 9.35
CA THR A 422 -3.58 12.34 9.43
C THR A 422 -3.36 13.25 8.23
N ASN A 423 -4.06 13.01 7.15
CA ASN A 423 -4.10 13.90 6.00
C ASN A 423 -5.29 14.84 6.17
N GLU A 424 -5.05 15.98 6.84
CA GLU A 424 -6.05 17.03 7.05
C GLU A 424 -6.78 17.43 5.75
N GLY A 425 -6.10 17.29 4.61
CA GLY A 425 -6.69 17.51 3.29
C GLY A 425 -7.83 16.55 2.95
N ASN A 426 -7.90 15.35 3.51
CA ASN A 426 -8.98 14.40 3.23
C ASN A 426 -10.28 14.83 3.93
N GLU A 427 -10.19 15.16 5.22
CA GLU A 427 -11.35 15.64 5.97
C GLU A 427 -11.87 16.96 5.40
N LEU A 428 -10.95 17.89 5.10
CA LEU A 428 -11.31 19.17 4.49
C LEU A 428 -11.99 18.99 3.11
N LYS A 429 -11.51 18.04 2.28
CA LYS A 429 -12.17 17.74 0.99
C LYS A 429 -13.59 17.21 1.18
N LEU A 430 -13.81 16.32 2.15
CA LEU A 430 -15.12 15.78 2.46
C LEU A 430 -16.03 16.87 3.02
N LEU A 431 -15.58 17.68 3.96
CA LEU A 431 -16.34 18.78 4.53
C LEU A 431 -16.74 19.82 3.47
N ASN A 432 -15.79 20.19 2.59
CA ASN A 432 -16.07 21.11 1.48
C ASN A 432 -17.07 20.52 0.49
N PHE A 433 -17.00 19.23 0.23
CA PHE A 433 -17.98 18.53 -0.58
C PHE A 433 -19.36 18.58 0.08
N ILE A 434 -19.49 18.19 1.35
CA ILE A 434 -20.75 18.19 2.10
C ILE A 434 -21.38 19.59 2.09
N LYS A 435 -20.61 20.63 2.42
CA LYS A 435 -21.07 22.03 2.41
C LYS A 435 -21.61 22.43 1.03
N LYS A 436 -20.90 22.06 -0.05
CA LYS A 436 -21.31 22.37 -1.44
C LYS A 436 -22.60 21.67 -1.83
N GLU A 437 -22.75 20.39 -1.48
CA GLU A 437 -23.96 19.63 -1.82
C GLU A 437 -25.16 20.14 -1.01
N VAL A 438 -25.02 20.51 0.27
CA VAL A 438 -26.08 21.12 1.06
C VAL A 438 -26.52 22.48 0.47
N VAL A 439 -25.56 23.31 0.05
CA VAL A 439 -25.88 24.59 -0.61
C VAL A 439 -26.60 24.36 -1.93
N LYS A 440 -26.14 23.39 -2.74
CA LYS A 440 -26.79 23.04 -4.01
C LYS A 440 -28.23 22.56 -3.76
N TRP A 441 -28.44 21.67 -2.80
CA TRP A 441 -29.77 21.16 -2.45
C TRP A 441 -30.70 22.28 -1.98
N LYS A 442 -30.24 23.21 -1.11
CA LYS A 442 -31.03 24.37 -0.68
C LYS A 442 -31.41 25.33 -1.82
N LYS A 443 -30.54 25.47 -2.82
CA LYS A 443 -30.87 26.24 -4.04
C LYS A 443 -31.97 25.60 -4.88
N GLU A 444 -32.03 24.27 -4.88
CA GLU A 444 -33.02 23.51 -5.67
C GLU A 444 -34.38 23.46 -4.96
N TYR A 445 -34.40 23.23 -3.64
CA TYR A 445 -35.62 23.03 -2.87
C TYR A 445 -36.06 24.25 -2.03
N GLY A 446 -35.29 25.33 -2.06
CA GLY A 446 -35.52 26.58 -1.31
C GLY A 446 -34.60 26.75 -0.09
N GLU A 447 -34.22 28.01 0.18
CA GLU A 447 -33.23 28.31 1.25
C GLU A 447 -33.69 27.89 2.65
N LYS A 448 -35.02 27.88 2.89
CA LYS A 448 -35.62 27.46 4.18
C LYS A 448 -35.87 25.96 4.26
N ALA A 449 -35.69 25.23 3.18
CA ALA A 449 -35.90 23.79 3.18
C ALA A 449 -34.82 23.08 4.03
N VAL A 450 -35.25 22.05 4.74
CA VAL A 450 -34.38 21.24 5.60
C VAL A 450 -33.99 19.97 4.83
N PRO A 451 -32.70 19.76 4.55
CA PRO A 451 -32.30 18.57 3.81
C PRO A 451 -32.56 17.27 4.60
N PRO A 452 -32.74 16.15 3.93
CA PRO A 452 -32.75 14.83 4.58
C PRO A 452 -31.49 14.65 5.43
N HIS A 453 -31.62 13.97 6.57
CA HIS A 453 -30.50 13.75 7.50
C HIS A 453 -29.82 15.02 8.01
N ASN A 454 -30.54 16.12 8.15
CA ASN A 454 -30.02 17.43 8.52
C ASN A 454 -29.19 17.41 9.83
N GLU A 455 -29.59 16.62 10.81
CA GLU A 455 -28.82 16.47 12.07
C GLU A 455 -27.43 15.91 11.83
N LEU A 456 -27.30 14.90 10.98
CA LEU A 456 -26.01 14.30 10.61
C LEU A 456 -25.15 15.26 9.80
N LEU A 457 -25.74 15.92 8.81
CA LEU A 457 -25.06 16.89 7.98
C LEU A 457 -24.56 18.09 8.78
N SER A 458 -25.39 18.60 9.71
CA SER A 458 -25.03 19.69 10.63
C SER A 458 -23.93 19.26 11.59
N ALA A 459 -24.00 18.03 12.13
CA ALA A 459 -22.96 17.51 13.01
C ALA A 459 -21.59 17.45 12.33
N TRP A 460 -21.53 17.07 11.06
CA TRP A 460 -20.30 17.10 10.26
C TRP A 460 -19.82 18.52 9.98
N ILE A 461 -20.69 19.41 9.51
CA ILE A 461 -20.35 20.79 9.13
C ILE A 461 -19.85 21.60 10.33
N GLU A 462 -20.42 21.38 11.49
CA GLU A 462 -20.09 22.06 12.75
C GLU A 462 -18.90 21.41 13.49
N GLY A 463 -18.37 20.30 13.00
CA GLY A 463 -17.25 19.60 13.61
C GLY A 463 -17.59 18.80 14.87
N ARG A 464 -18.90 18.61 15.17
CA ARG A 464 -19.35 17.75 16.30
C ARG A 464 -19.09 16.27 16.02
N LYS A 465 -19.02 15.88 14.75
CA LYS A 465 -18.70 14.52 14.27
C LYS A 465 -17.83 14.62 13.03
N SER A 466 -16.83 13.74 12.90
CA SER A 466 -16.05 13.63 11.65
C SER A 466 -16.87 12.91 10.57
N PRO A 467 -16.77 13.32 9.29
CA PRO A 467 -17.32 12.55 8.18
C PRO A 467 -16.50 11.30 7.85
N ILE A 468 -15.32 11.14 8.47
CA ILE A 468 -14.46 9.96 8.33
C ILE A 468 -14.85 8.95 9.39
N SER A 469 -15.23 7.74 8.95
CA SER A 469 -15.60 6.63 9.81
C SER A 469 -14.38 5.87 10.32
N SER A 470 -14.48 5.29 11.51
CA SER A 470 -13.50 4.33 12.00
C SER A 470 -13.64 3.00 11.24
N ILE A 471 -12.52 2.29 11.06
CA ILE A 471 -12.52 0.94 10.50
C ILE A 471 -13.33 -0.06 11.35
N ASN A 472 -13.50 0.25 12.62
CA ASN A 472 -14.24 -0.57 13.59
C ASN A 472 -15.74 -0.27 13.64
N GLU A 473 -16.22 0.74 12.90
CA GLU A 473 -17.64 1.02 12.82
C GLU A 473 -18.39 -0.09 12.07
N LYS A 474 -19.64 -0.33 12.49
CA LYS A 474 -20.53 -1.29 11.83
C LYS A 474 -20.69 -0.93 10.35
N PRO A 475 -20.59 -1.89 9.43
CA PRO A 475 -20.79 -1.65 8.01
C PRO A 475 -22.16 -1.04 7.72
N LYS A 476 -22.18 -0.13 6.76
CA LYS A 476 -23.40 0.44 6.18
C LYS A 476 -23.63 -0.14 4.79
N LYS A 477 -24.66 0.34 4.09
CA LYS A 477 -25.00 -0.14 2.76
C LYS A 477 -23.88 0.03 1.74
N ILE A 478 -23.13 1.12 1.81
CA ILE A 478 -21.94 1.35 0.98
C ILE A 478 -20.79 1.83 1.86
N ASN A 479 -19.67 1.12 1.82
CA ASN A 479 -18.50 1.37 2.63
C ASN A 479 -17.30 1.63 1.73
N PHE A 480 -16.71 2.82 1.79
CA PHE A 480 -15.55 3.22 1.01
C PHE A 480 -14.27 3.12 1.85
N TYR A 481 -13.23 2.54 1.25
CA TYR A 481 -11.93 2.33 1.88
C TYR A 481 -10.80 2.88 1.01
N THR A 482 -9.89 3.63 1.62
CA THR A 482 -8.62 4.02 1.00
C THR A 482 -7.47 3.17 1.51
N ALA A 483 -6.24 3.45 1.08
CA ALA A 483 -5.04 2.67 1.40
C ALA A 483 -4.85 2.38 2.91
N THR A 484 -5.40 3.19 3.79
CA THR A 484 -5.32 2.98 5.25
C THR A 484 -6.02 1.71 5.74
N ALA A 485 -6.92 1.14 4.94
CA ALA A 485 -7.64 -0.07 5.25
C ALA A 485 -7.22 -1.27 4.39
N PHE A 486 -6.27 -1.11 3.45
CA PHE A 486 -5.88 -2.20 2.55
C PHE A 486 -5.03 -3.26 3.23
N CYS A 487 -4.22 -2.87 4.22
CA CYS A 487 -3.31 -3.77 4.90
C CYS A 487 -3.65 -3.88 6.38
N GLY A 488 -3.71 -5.12 6.87
CA GLY A 488 -3.80 -5.45 8.30
C GLY A 488 -5.11 -5.08 9.02
N ALA A 489 -6.10 -4.48 8.34
CA ALA A 489 -7.40 -4.21 8.92
C ALA A 489 -8.33 -5.41 8.69
N ASP A 490 -9.06 -5.84 9.70
CA ASP A 490 -10.07 -6.88 9.59
C ASP A 490 -11.45 -6.24 9.51
N ILE A 491 -12.17 -6.51 8.43
CA ILE A 491 -13.54 -6.04 8.18
C ILE A 491 -14.46 -7.26 8.26
N TYR A 492 -15.42 -7.23 9.17
CA TYR A 492 -16.32 -8.35 9.38
C TYR A 492 -17.70 -8.05 8.81
N ASP A 493 -18.06 -8.76 7.75
CA ASP A 493 -19.39 -8.67 7.15
C ASP A 493 -19.67 -9.94 6.31
N SER A 494 -20.56 -10.79 6.78
CA SER A 494 -20.94 -12.02 6.07
C SER A 494 -21.70 -11.76 4.77
N HIS A 495 -22.35 -10.60 4.65
CA HIS A 495 -23.15 -10.21 3.50
C HIS A 495 -22.43 -9.20 2.59
N ALA A 496 -21.10 -9.18 2.64
CA ALA A 496 -20.31 -8.24 1.87
C ALA A 496 -20.28 -8.59 0.37
N LYS A 497 -20.38 -7.57 -0.47
CA LYS A 497 -19.97 -7.62 -1.89
C LYS A 497 -18.80 -6.67 -2.09
N MET A 498 -17.71 -7.20 -2.62
CA MET A 498 -16.47 -6.43 -2.81
C MET A 498 -16.42 -5.75 -4.17
N TYR A 499 -15.99 -4.50 -4.16
CA TYR A 499 -15.67 -3.71 -5.34
C TYR A 499 -14.26 -3.15 -5.20
N VAL A 500 -13.47 -3.26 -6.26
CA VAL A 500 -12.15 -2.61 -6.36
C VAL A 500 -12.17 -1.69 -7.56
N ILE A 501 -11.70 -0.45 -7.39
CA ILE A 501 -11.78 0.57 -8.45
C ILE A 501 -10.39 1.13 -8.70
N SER A 502 -9.96 1.09 -9.96
CA SER A 502 -8.71 1.67 -10.44
C SER A 502 -8.95 2.59 -11.63
N ASP A 503 -8.31 3.76 -11.60
CA ASP A 503 -8.36 4.74 -12.67
C ASP A 503 -6.93 5.06 -13.13
N TYR A 504 -6.53 4.66 -14.33
CA TYR A 504 -5.18 4.90 -14.84
C TYR A 504 -4.83 6.40 -14.92
N GLN A 505 -5.81 7.27 -15.05
CA GLN A 505 -5.60 8.72 -15.02
C GLN A 505 -5.20 9.22 -13.64
N LYS A 506 -5.46 8.42 -12.61
CA LYS A 506 -5.11 8.69 -11.20
C LYS A 506 -4.21 7.58 -10.66
N ARG A 507 -2.92 7.63 -11.01
CA ARG A 507 -1.92 6.60 -10.69
C ARG A 507 -1.98 6.06 -9.26
N GLY A 508 -2.30 6.91 -8.28
CA GLY A 508 -2.44 6.48 -6.88
C GLY A 508 -3.59 5.50 -6.60
N THR A 509 -4.45 5.22 -7.59
CA THR A 509 -5.53 4.22 -7.49
C THR A 509 -5.19 2.88 -8.13
N LEU A 510 -4.04 2.78 -8.77
CA LEU A 510 -3.58 1.52 -9.36
C LEU A 510 -2.99 0.64 -8.27
N PHE A 511 -3.28 -0.65 -8.34
CA PHE A 511 -2.86 -1.62 -7.33
C PHE A 511 -1.87 -2.61 -7.91
N ASP A 512 -0.83 -2.91 -7.15
CA ASP A 512 -0.02 -4.11 -7.40
C ASP A 512 -0.85 -5.36 -7.08
N ILE A 513 -0.97 -6.26 -8.08
CA ILE A 513 -1.81 -7.45 -7.97
C ILE A 513 -1.20 -8.45 -7.00
N SER A 514 0.12 -8.59 -7.02
CA SER A 514 0.84 -9.56 -6.21
C SER A 514 0.81 -9.24 -4.70
N THR A 515 0.68 -7.98 -4.35
CA THR A 515 0.70 -7.50 -2.96
C THR A 515 -0.61 -6.83 -2.57
N THR A 516 -0.82 -5.59 -2.98
CA THR A 516 -1.94 -4.75 -2.51
C THR A 516 -3.30 -5.34 -2.86
N PHE A 517 -3.49 -5.84 -4.09
CA PHE A 517 -4.78 -6.43 -4.49
C PHE A 517 -5.09 -7.70 -3.68
N ARG A 518 -4.10 -8.58 -3.48
CA ARG A 518 -4.25 -9.78 -2.63
C ARG A 518 -4.58 -9.41 -1.19
N GLN A 519 -3.97 -8.34 -0.66
CA GLN A 519 -4.31 -7.85 0.68
C GLN A 519 -5.75 -7.33 0.75
N ILE A 520 -6.21 -6.58 -0.25
CA ILE A 520 -7.59 -6.11 -0.33
C ILE A 520 -8.55 -7.32 -0.37
N ALA A 521 -8.29 -8.30 -1.23
CA ALA A 521 -9.11 -9.49 -1.37
C ALA A 521 -9.32 -10.21 -0.03
N GLY A 522 -8.29 -10.27 0.82
CA GLY A 522 -8.36 -10.92 2.12
C GLY A 522 -8.85 -10.02 3.28
N ARG A 523 -9.34 -8.79 3.05
CA ARG A 523 -9.74 -7.88 4.16
C ARG A 523 -11.09 -8.18 4.78
N ILE A 524 -12.03 -8.69 3.99
CA ILE A 524 -13.36 -9.01 4.53
C ILE A 524 -13.34 -10.44 5.08
N ARG A 525 -13.67 -10.55 6.36
CA ARG A 525 -13.75 -11.80 7.09
C ARG A 525 -15.19 -12.31 7.09
N ASP A 526 -15.34 -13.63 7.17
CA ASP A 526 -16.63 -14.33 7.22
C ASP A 526 -17.54 -14.03 6.01
N CYS A 527 -17.00 -13.52 4.91
CA CYS A 527 -17.75 -13.25 3.70
C CYS A 527 -18.06 -14.55 2.94
N GLU A 528 -19.33 -14.83 2.72
CA GLU A 528 -19.78 -15.97 1.93
C GLU A 528 -19.49 -15.78 0.44
N ASN A 529 -19.53 -14.53 -0.02
CA ASN A 529 -19.34 -14.18 -1.42
C ASN A 529 -17.90 -13.74 -1.69
N LYS A 530 -17.07 -14.60 -2.25
CA LYS A 530 -15.67 -14.32 -2.60
C LYS A 530 -15.49 -13.69 -3.98
N ASN A 531 -16.56 -13.24 -4.64
CA ASN A 531 -16.49 -12.57 -5.93
C ASN A 531 -16.16 -11.09 -5.75
N ILE A 532 -15.12 -10.63 -6.43
CA ILE A 532 -14.67 -9.24 -6.44
C ILE A 532 -15.03 -8.61 -7.78
N CYS A 533 -15.81 -7.54 -7.74
CA CYS A 533 -16.05 -6.76 -8.95
C CYS A 533 -14.92 -5.73 -9.12
N TYR A 534 -14.06 -5.92 -10.13
CA TYR A 534 -12.94 -5.05 -10.41
C TYR A 534 -13.27 -4.09 -11.56
N ILE A 535 -13.48 -2.81 -11.25
CA ILE A 535 -13.82 -1.76 -12.22
C ILE A 535 -12.56 -0.97 -12.53
N PHE A 536 -12.14 -0.96 -13.80
CA PHE A 536 -10.93 -0.29 -14.23
C PHE A 536 -11.03 0.27 -15.64
N ASN A 537 -10.08 1.11 -16.02
CA ASN A 537 -9.82 1.58 -17.38
C ASN A 537 -8.39 1.30 -17.79
N GLU A 538 -8.16 1.12 -19.09
CA GLU A 538 -6.84 0.78 -19.63
C GLU A 538 -5.94 2.00 -19.75
N ASN A 539 -4.62 1.77 -19.62
CA ASN A 539 -3.61 2.75 -19.96
C ASN A 539 -3.22 2.58 -21.44
N PRO A 540 -3.56 3.55 -22.31
CA PRO A 540 -3.20 3.45 -23.73
C PRO A 540 -1.72 3.75 -24.00
N TYR A 541 -0.98 4.25 -23.02
CA TYR A 541 0.42 4.65 -23.19
C TYR A 541 1.36 3.65 -22.52
N ASN A 542 2.12 2.94 -23.37
CA ASN A 542 3.09 1.96 -22.92
C ASN A 542 4.51 2.54 -22.98
N VAL A 543 5.17 2.71 -21.82
CA VAL A 543 6.61 3.00 -21.76
C VAL A 543 7.35 1.66 -21.82
N SER A 544 8.25 1.45 -22.80
CA SER A 544 8.93 0.15 -22.91
C SER A 544 9.86 -0.12 -21.71
N LYS A 545 10.00 -1.38 -21.34
CA LYS A 545 10.88 -1.81 -20.25
C LYS A 545 12.33 -1.34 -20.49
N GLU A 546 12.80 -1.34 -21.75
CA GLU A 546 14.13 -0.86 -22.12
C GLU A 546 14.31 0.63 -21.80
N LYS A 547 13.30 1.47 -22.10
CA LYS A 547 13.35 2.90 -21.76
C LYS A 547 13.36 3.13 -20.26
N PHE A 548 12.63 2.33 -19.51
CA PHE A 548 12.64 2.41 -18.05
C PHE A 548 14.03 2.01 -17.50
N GLU A 549 14.57 0.85 -17.90
CA GLU A 549 15.89 0.39 -17.45
C GLU A 549 17.01 1.36 -17.86
N HIS A 550 16.92 1.94 -19.06
CA HIS A 550 17.85 3.01 -19.47
C HIS A 550 17.76 4.24 -18.54
N SER A 551 16.55 4.65 -18.18
CA SER A 551 16.35 5.75 -17.22
C SER A 551 16.92 5.42 -15.83
N ILE A 552 16.75 4.18 -15.35
CA ILE A 552 17.37 3.72 -14.11
C ILE A 552 18.89 3.76 -14.20
N SER A 553 19.47 3.29 -15.32
CA SER A 553 20.93 3.31 -15.54
C SER A 553 21.48 4.73 -15.51
N GLN A 554 20.86 5.67 -16.21
CA GLN A 554 21.25 7.08 -16.21
C GLN A 554 21.22 7.70 -14.80
N ARG A 555 20.19 7.38 -14.00
CA ARG A 555 20.08 7.85 -12.61
C ARG A 555 21.20 7.26 -11.74
N LYS A 556 21.56 6.00 -11.97
CA LYS A 556 22.68 5.35 -11.26
C LYS A 556 24.02 5.98 -11.61
N GLU A 557 24.27 6.26 -12.87
CA GLU A 557 25.50 6.95 -13.32
C GLU A 557 25.61 8.35 -12.70
N ALA A 558 24.53 9.11 -12.72
CA ALA A 558 24.47 10.42 -12.08
C ALA A 558 24.74 10.33 -10.57
N ARG A 559 24.09 9.37 -9.89
CA ARG A 559 24.32 9.08 -8.47
C ARG A 559 25.80 8.78 -8.20
N ASP A 560 26.41 7.88 -8.96
CA ASP A 560 27.80 7.47 -8.76
C ASP A 560 28.76 8.65 -8.93
N PHE A 561 28.45 9.56 -9.83
CA PHE A 561 29.17 10.81 -9.98
C PHE A 561 29.07 11.67 -8.70
N TYR A 562 27.88 11.82 -8.15
CA TYR A 562 27.68 12.61 -6.94
C TYR A 562 28.33 11.98 -5.70
N LEU A 563 28.21 10.67 -5.52
CA LEU A 563 28.79 9.97 -4.38
C LEU A 563 30.33 9.97 -4.40
N LYS A 564 30.93 10.01 -5.59
CA LYS A 564 32.41 10.07 -5.77
C LYS A 564 32.98 11.48 -5.59
N ASN A 565 32.15 12.51 -5.59
CA ASN A 565 32.57 13.91 -5.47
C ASN A 565 31.98 14.55 -4.21
N PRO A 566 32.48 14.23 -3.00
CA PRO A 566 31.91 14.68 -1.73
C PRO A 566 32.01 16.20 -1.51
N ASN A 567 32.83 16.91 -2.29
CA ASN A 567 32.97 18.37 -2.22
C ASN A 567 31.81 19.12 -2.92
N ILE A 568 30.88 18.42 -3.52
CA ILE A 568 29.70 19.04 -4.10
C ILE A 568 28.74 19.33 -2.96
N ASP A 569 28.41 20.60 -2.73
CA ASP A 569 27.41 20.97 -1.74
C ASP A 569 26.03 20.47 -2.18
N PHE A 570 25.63 19.33 -1.65
CA PHE A 570 24.33 18.72 -1.89
C PHE A 570 23.17 19.63 -1.48
N ASN A 571 23.33 20.47 -0.46
CA ASN A 571 22.30 21.40 -0.03
C ASN A 571 22.07 22.53 -1.02
N GLU A 572 23.10 22.96 -1.72
CA GLU A 572 22.94 23.86 -2.87
C GLU A 572 22.32 23.13 -4.06
N GLN A 573 22.71 21.90 -4.31
CA GLN A 573 22.20 21.11 -5.44
C GLN A 573 20.78 20.56 -5.25
N LYS A 574 20.34 20.29 -4.02
CA LYS A 574 18.92 20.02 -3.71
C LYS A 574 17.97 21.11 -4.23
N LYS A 575 18.47 22.32 -4.40
CA LYS A 575 17.71 23.43 -5.00
C LYS A 575 17.52 23.31 -6.52
N PHE A 576 18.36 22.53 -7.20
CA PHE A 576 18.43 22.49 -8.66
C PHE A 576 18.16 21.10 -9.26
N THR A 577 18.33 20.04 -8.48
CA THR A 577 18.12 18.68 -8.93
C THR A 577 17.24 17.97 -7.93
N ASN A 578 16.21 17.28 -8.39
CA ASN A 578 15.43 16.41 -7.52
C ASN A 578 16.30 15.20 -7.14
N ILE A 579 17.12 15.36 -6.09
CA ILE A 579 18.08 14.37 -5.60
C ILE A 579 17.41 13.06 -5.25
N GLU A 580 16.15 13.11 -4.82
CA GLU A 580 15.33 11.93 -4.57
C GLU A 580 15.20 11.05 -5.82
N MET A 581 15.20 11.64 -7.02
CA MET A 581 15.21 10.88 -8.27
C MET A 581 16.52 10.16 -8.56
N LEU A 582 17.60 10.48 -7.85
CA LEU A 582 18.91 9.88 -8.04
C LEU A 582 19.18 8.69 -7.11
N TYR A 583 18.18 8.22 -6.36
CA TYR A 583 18.34 7.16 -5.37
C TYR A 583 19.44 7.44 -4.34
N ILE A 584 19.46 8.66 -3.83
CA ILE A 584 20.38 9.09 -2.78
C ILE A 584 19.56 9.43 -1.53
N VAL A 585 20.03 8.96 -0.39
CA VAL A 585 19.47 9.27 0.93
C VAL A 585 20.60 9.72 1.85
N GLU A 586 20.32 10.71 2.68
CA GLU A 586 21.20 11.14 3.76
C GLU A 586 21.01 10.23 4.98
N ARG A 587 22.11 9.62 5.45
CA ARG A 587 22.13 8.78 6.66
C ARG A 587 23.41 9.03 7.44
N ASN A 588 23.26 9.21 8.76
CA ASN A 588 24.40 9.39 9.68
C ASN A 588 25.41 10.47 9.24
N GLY A 589 24.89 11.59 8.70
CA GLY A 589 25.69 12.70 8.23
C GLY A 589 26.46 12.47 6.91
N GLY A 590 26.14 11.40 6.19
CA GLY A 590 26.69 11.07 4.87
C GLY A 590 25.61 10.69 3.87
N TYR A 591 25.96 10.68 2.59
CA TYR A 591 25.05 10.29 1.52
C TYR A 591 25.32 8.84 1.11
N CYS A 592 24.23 8.06 0.97
CA CYS A 592 24.31 6.67 0.52
C CYS A 592 23.24 6.35 -0.51
N TYR A 593 23.35 5.17 -1.13
CA TYR A 593 22.39 4.69 -2.11
C TYR A 593 21.06 4.31 -1.45
N ASP A 594 19.98 4.83 -2.01
CA ASP A 594 18.60 4.52 -1.58
C ASP A 594 18.04 3.34 -2.39
N TYR A 595 18.32 2.13 -1.95
CA TYR A 595 17.83 0.90 -2.57
C TYR A 595 16.30 0.78 -2.47
N LEU A 596 15.70 1.23 -1.35
CA LEU A 596 14.26 1.14 -1.16
C LEU A 596 13.49 2.00 -2.16
N LEU A 597 14.04 3.17 -2.49
CA LEU A 597 13.43 4.03 -3.51
C LEU A 597 13.52 3.42 -4.91
N GLU A 598 14.68 2.83 -5.28
CA GLU A 598 14.79 2.12 -6.55
C GLU A 598 13.79 0.97 -6.63
N PHE A 599 13.67 0.18 -5.57
CA PHE A 599 12.71 -0.93 -5.54
C PHE A 599 11.27 -0.45 -5.66
N LYS A 600 10.93 0.62 -4.96
CA LYS A 600 9.61 1.25 -5.09
C LYS A 600 9.33 1.70 -6.52
N ASP A 601 10.30 2.33 -7.17
CA ASP A 601 10.14 2.73 -8.58
C ASP A 601 9.98 1.52 -9.50
N ARG A 602 10.69 0.42 -9.26
CA ARG A 602 10.54 -0.83 -10.01
C ARG A 602 9.18 -1.47 -9.79
N LEU A 603 8.70 -1.51 -8.56
CA LEU A 603 7.35 -1.99 -8.26
C LEU A 603 6.28 -1.11 -8.92
N ASN A 604 6.40 0.20 -8.79
CA ASN A 604 5.51 1.16 -9.44
C ASN A 604 5.55 1.00 -10.96
N PHE A 605 6.72 0.80 -11.55
CA PHE A 605 6.84 0.55 -12.97
C PHE A 605 6.04 -0.69 -13.38
N ASN A 606 6.19 -1.80 -12.69
CA ASN A 606 5.45 -3.03 -12.98
C ASN A 606 3.92 -2.84 -12.89
N VAL A 607 3.46 -1.99 -11.95
CA VAL A 607 2.04 -1.66 -11.81
C VAL A 607 1.53 -0.74 -12.94
N PHE A 608 2.33 0.28 -13.32
CA PHE A 608 1.86 1.33 -14.22
C PHE A 608 2.16 1.09 -15.69
N HIS A 609 3.15 0.24 -15.99
CA HIS A 609 3.69 0.08 -17.31
C HIS A 609 2.78 -0.73 -18.23
N ASP A 610 2.15 -1.75 -17.71
CA ASP A 610 1.37 -2.68 -18.52
C ASP A 610 -0.05 -2.81 -17.93
N TYR A 611 -0.74 -1.67 -17.80
CA TYR A 611 -2.12 -1.61 -17.30
C TYR A 611 -3.11 -1.86 -18.44
N THR A 612 -2.86 -2.94 -19.20
CA THR A 612 -3.71 -3.42 -20.29
C THR A 612 -4.44 -4.70 -19.88
N LEU A 613 -5.58 -4.96 -20.45
CA LEU A 613 -6.36 -6.16 -20.14
C LEU A 613 -5.56 -7.48 -20.31
N PRO A 614 -4.78 -7.67 -21.39
CA PRO A 614 -3.97 -8.89 -21.54
C PRO A 614 -2.90 -9.03 -20.43
N ALA A 615 -2.27 -7.93 -20.04
CA ALA A 615 -1.28 -7.94 -18.96
C ALA A 615 -1.91 -8.21 -17.60
N MET A 616 -3.07 -7.62 -17.31
CA MET A 616 -3.81 -7.91 -16.10
C MET A 616 -4.21 -9.37 -16.01
N LYS A 617 -4.73 -9.97 -17.10
CA LYS A 617 -5.06 -11.40 -17.12
C LYS A 617 -3.85 -12.26 -16.74
N ARG A 618 -2.66 -11.97 -17.32
CA ARG A 618 -1.42 -12.68 -16.95
C ARG A 618 -1.08 -12.46 -15.48
N ASN A 619 -1.07 -11.22 -15.03
CA ASN A 619 -0.68 -10.89 -13.66
C ASN A 619 -1.61 -11.52 -12.61
N PHE A 620 -2.93 -11.58 -12.87
CA PHE A 620 -3.86 -12.27 -12.00
C PHE A 620 -3.62 -13.78 -12.00
N ALA A 621 -3.43 -14.39 -13.18
CA ALA A 621 -3.13 -15.81 -13.30
C ALA A 621 -1.81 -16.19 -12.61
N ASP A 622 -0.75 -15.40 -12.80
CA ASP A 622 0.57 -15.60 -12.16
C ASP A 622 0.50 -15.51 -10.64
N ASN A 623 -0.53 -14.84 -10.10
CA ASN A 623 -0.78 -14.73 -8.66
C ASN A 623 -1.88 -15.68 -8.15
N GLY A 624 -2.27 -16.69 -8.93
CA GLY A 624 -3.24 -17.70 -8.53
C GLY A 624 -4.68 -17.19 -8.40
N MET A 625 -5.00 -16.07 -9.06
CA MET A 625 -6.35 -15.50 -9.09
C MET A 625 -6.92 -15.60 -10.50
N GLN A 626 -8.17 -16.04 -10.62
CA GLN A 626 -8.83 -16.12 -11.90
C GLN A 626 -9.55 -14.82 -12.22
N LEU A 627 -9.16 -14.19 -13.34
CA LEU A 627 -9.87 -13.03 -13.88
C LEU A 627 -10.96 -13.54 -14.85
N ASP A 628 -12.18 -13.59 -14.37
CA ASP A 628 -13.33 -13.96 -15.16
C ASP A 628 -13.86 -12.77 -15.96
N MET A 629 -14.54 -13.02 -17.03
CA MET A 629 -15.12 -12.14 -18.05
C MET A 629 -15.02 -10.64 -17.85
N VAL A 630 -14.56 -9.98 -18.90
CA VAL A 630 -14.61 -8.55 -19.03
C VAL A 630 -15.93 -8.16 -19.67
N ASP A 631 -16.87 -7.63 -18.91
CA ASP A 631 -17.93 -6.84 -19.48
C ASP A 631 -17.31 -5.56 -20.05
N LYS A 632 -17.11 -5.53 -21.36
CA LYS A 632 -16.85 -4.27 -22.04
C LYS A 632 -18.18 -3.52 -22.08
N VAL A 633 -18.38 -2.63 -21.14
CA VAL A 633 -19.55 -1.75 -21.18
C VAL A 633 -19.30 -0.73 -22.28
N SER A 634 -19.74 -1.05 -23.48
CA SER A 634 -19.89 -0.06 -24.53
C SER A 634 -20.91 0.97 -24.06
N SER A 635 -20.56 2.23 -24.26
CA SER A 635 -21.40 3.40 -23.93
C SER A 635 -22.86 3.21 -24.37
N PRO A 636 -23.85 3.74 -23.62
CA PRO A 636 -25.25 3.64 -23.98
C PRO A 636 -25.51 4.19 -25.38
N SER A 637 -26.53 3.62 -26.07
CA SER A 637 -26.98 4.05 -27.39
C SER A 637 -27.10 5.58 -27.55
N ASP A 638 -26.85 6.08 -28.74
CA ASP A 638 -26.65 7.49 -29.11
C ASP A 638 -27.64 8.53 -28.53
N ASN A 639 -28.86 8.15 -28.17
CA ASN A 639 -29.85 9.08 -27.59
C ASN A 639 -29.58 9.43 -26.11
N ALA A 640 -29.01 8.50 -25.31
CA ALA A 640 -28.58 8.81 -23.95
C ALA A 640 -27.25 9.57 -23.92
N ILE A 641 -26.42 9.38 -24.97
CA ILE A 641 -25.16 10.12 -25.16
C ILE A 641 -25.43 11.60 -25.48
N GLU A 642 -26.48 11.92 -26.25
CA GLU A 642 -26.83 13.33 -26.53
C GLU A 642 -27.38 14.07 -25.31
N GLU A 643 -28.18 13.42 -24.47
CA GLU A 643 -28.65 14.02 -23.21
C GLU A 643 -27.51 14.13 -22.19
N GLU A 644 -26.67 13.13 -22.10
CA GLU A 644 -25.51 13.16 -21.20
C GLU A 644 -24.41 14.08 -21.75
N ALA A 645 -24.21 14.17 -23.06
CA ALA A 645 -23.34 15.15 -23.69
C ALA A 645 -23.86 16.60 -23.51
N LYS A 646 -25.17 16.83 -23.50
CA LYS A 646 -25.76 18.12 -23.14
C LYS A 646 -25.55 18.44 -21.66
N LYS A 647 -25.73 17.49 -20.75
CA LYS A 647 -25.43 17.66 -19.33
C LYS A 647 -23.93 17.84 -19.07
N VAL A 648 -23.07 17.07 -19.74
CA VAL A 648 -21.60 17.21 -19.64
C VAL A 648 -21.13 18.51 -20.30
N ALA A 649 -21.81 19.00 -21.36
CA ALA A 649 -21.52 20.30 -21.94
C ALA A 649 -21.97 21.45 -21.02
N GLU A 650 -23.08 21.30 -20.30
CA GLU A 650 -23.52 22.22 -19.25
C GLU A 650 -22.62 22.17 -18.02
N GLU A 651 -22.20 20.98 -17.56
CA GLU A 651 -21.21 20.82 -16.50
C GLU A 651 -19.81 21.31 -16.94
N LYS A 652 -19.43 21.16 -18.24
CA LYS A 652 -18.20 21.76 -18.79
C LYS A 652 -18.28 23.28 -18.86
N ARG A 653 -19.47 23.84 -19.04
CA ARG A 653 -19.69 25.29 -18.94
C ARG A 653 -19.60 25.80 -17.51
N GLN A 654 -19.90 24.96 -16.52
CA GLN A 654 -19.78 25.27 -15.08
C GLN A 654 -18.41 24.93 -14.49
N ARG A 655 -17.55 24.18 -15.21
CA ARG A 655 -16.15 23.97 -14.75
C ARG A 655 -15.40 25.28 -14.95
N PRO A 656 -14.66 25.74 -13.94
CA PRO A 656 -13.79 26.88 -14.09
C PRO A 656 -12.90 26.65 -15.33
N THR A 657 -12.86 27.64 -16.22
CA THR A 657 -12.05 27.58 -17.42
C THR A 657 -10.58 27.33 -17.04
N LYS A 658 -9.76 26.77 -17.95
CA LYS A 658 -8.31 26.64 -17.73
C LYS A 658 -7.70 27.94 -17.21
N ARG A 659 -8.25 29.07 -17.63
CA ARG A 659 -7.84 30.41 -17.21
C ARG A 659 -8.27 30.73 -15.78
N GLU A 660 -9.47 30.36 -15.35
CA GLU A 660 -9.95 30.58 -13.98
C GLU A 660 -9.17 29.69 -13.00
N ASN A 661 -8.91 28.44 -13.33
CA ASN A 661 -8.06 27.55 -12.56
C ASN A 661 -6.62 28.09 -12.43
N PHE A 662 -6.09 28.66 -13.53
CA PHE A 662 -4.77 29.26 -13.52
C PHE A 662 -4.75 30.54 -12.67
N LYS A 663 -5.78 31.38 -12.77
CA LYS A 663 -5.97 32.57 -11.92
C LYS A 663 -5.98 32.21 -10.43
N GLU A 664 -6.78 31.21 -10.06
CA GLU A 664 -6.86 30.73 -8.67
C GLU A 664 -5.47 30.28 -8.16
N LYS A 665 -4.76 29.46 -8.94
CA LYS A 665 -3.42 28.99 -8.60
C LYS A 665 -2.42 30.11 -8.41
N VAL A 666 -2.40 31.10 -9.32
CA VAL A 666 -1.50 32.25 -9.24
C VAL A 666 -1.83 33.08 -8.01
N CYS A 667 -3.10 33.45 -7.78
CA CYS A 667 -3.50 34.24 -6.63
C CYS A 667 -3.16 33.55 -5.30
N ASN A 668 -3.46 32.26 -5.17
CA ASN A 668 -3.13 31.48 -3.98
C ASN A 668 -1.62 31.40 -3.74
N TYR A 669 -0.84 31.16 -4.78
CA TYR A 669 0.61 31.07 -4.69
C TYR A 669 1.23 32.43 -4.26
N PHE A 670 0.78 33.54 -4.86
CA PHE A 670 1.25 34.89 -4.45
C PHE A 670 0.93 35.18 -2.99
N ASN A 671 -0.28 34.86 -2.53
CA ASN A 671 -0.67 35.03 -1.13
C ASN A 671 0.20 34.19 -0.17
N LEU A 672 0.48 32.94 -0.50
CA LEU A 672 1.34 32.06 0.28
C LEU A 672 2.78 32.60 0.36
N ARG A 673 3.34 33.11 -0.74
CA ARG A 673 4.68 33.71 -0.78
C ARG A 673 4.73 35.00 0.04
N GLU A 674 3.69 35.83 0.03
CA GLU A 674 3.61 37.03 0.86
C GLU A 674 3.46 36.68 2.36
N LEU A 675 2.67 35.68 2.72
CA LEU A 675 2.60 35.18 4.09
C LEU A 675 3.97 34.66 4.56
N ARG A 676 4.71 33.97 3.71
CA ARG A 676 6.07 33.52 4.01
C ARG A 676 7.02 34.66 4.27
N LYS A 677 6.98 35.74 3.49
CA LYS A 677 7.78 36.96 3.73
C LYS A 677 7.48 37.61 5.07
N ARG A 678 6.24 37.51 5.57
CA ARG A 678 5.80 37.98 6.86
C ARG A 678 6.18 37.06 8.03
N GLY A 679 6.95 36.00 7.78
CA GLY A 679 7.45 35.06 8.78
C GLY A 679 6.56 33.88 9.11
N ASN A 680 5.44 33.67 8.40
CA ASN A 680 4.61 32.50 8.60
C ASN A 680 5.29 31.25 7.99
N LEU A 681 5.68 30.30 8.84
CA LEU A 681 6.36 29.07 8.45
C LEU A 681 5.40 27.95 8.01
N ASP A 682 4.13 27.99 8.43
CA ASP A 682 3.15 26.93 8.18
C ASP A 682 2.78 26.79 6.69
N VAL A 683 3.10 27.83 5.89
CA VAL A 683 2.80 27.85 4.46
C VAL A 683 3.87 27.17 3.57
N VAL A 684 5.00 26.75 4.13
CA VAL A 684 6.14 26.20 3.37
C VAL A 684 5.76 24.95 2.57
N SER A 685 5.02 24.03 3.18
CA SER A 685 4.53 22.82 2.52
C SER A 685 3.58 23.13 1.36
N SER A 686 2.72 24.12 1.53
CA SER A 686 1.78 24.55 0.48
C SER A 686 2.51 25.23 -0.68
N ILE A 687 3.54 26.04 -0.40
CA ILE A 687 4.40 26.65 -1.42
C ILE A 687 5.10 25.55 -2.23
N SER A 688 5.73 24.58 -1.56
CA SER A 688 6.43 23.47 -2.20
C SER A 688 5.48 22.62 -3.05
N PHE A 689 4.26 22.39 -2.59
CA PHE A 689 3.23 21.71 -3.38
C PHE A 689 2.91 22.44 -4.69
N TYR A 690 2.72 23.77 -4.63
CA TYR A 690 2.46 24.58 -5.83
C TYR A 690 3.67 24.57 -6.79
N GLU A 691 4.89 24.69 -6.30
CA GLU A 691 6.12 24.65 -7.09
C GLU A 691 6.34 23.29 -7.78
N THR A 692 6.01 22.20 -7.06
CA THR A 692 6.11 20.85 -7.62
C THR A 692 5.04 20.56 -8.68
N THR A 693 3.81 21.01 -8.44
CA THR A 693 2.68 20.75 -9.36
C THR A 693 2.62 21.71 -10.54
N ASN A 694 3.19 22.91 -10.39
CA ASN A 694 3.26 23.91 -11.44
C ASN A 694 4.54 24.77 -11.30
N PRO A 695 5.70 24.27 -11.77
CA PRO A 695 7.00 24.96 -11.62
C PRO A 695 7.03 26.40 -12.17
N LYS A 696 6.16 26.72 -13.13
CA LYS A 696 6.08 28.07 -13.70
C LYS A 696 5.60 29.12 -12.71
N LEU A 697 4.92 28.74 -11.61
CA LEU A 697 4.43 29.70 -10.61
C LEU A 697 5.55 30.44 -9.90
N ALA A 698 6.67 29.78 -9.63
CA ALA A 698 7.85 30.38 -9.06
C ALA A 698 8.41 31.46 -10.00
N ASP A 699 8.58 31.13 -11.28
CA ASP A 699 9.03 32.10 -12.30
C ASP A 699 8.04 33.28 -12.44
N ILE A 700 6.72 33.00 -12.38
CA ILE A 700 5.72 34.06 -12.45
C ILE A 700 5.84 35.01 -11.26
N TYR A 701 5.94 34.47 -10.04
CA TYR A 701 6.11 35.28 -8.83
C TYR A 701 7.40 36.08 -8.84
N ASP A 702 8.48 35.49 -9.32
CA ASP A 702 9.79 36.14 -9.33
C ASP A 702 9.93 37.22 -10.42
N LEU A 703 9.18 37.09 -11.53
CA LEU A 703 9.30 37.97 -12.70
C LEU A 703 8.18 38.98 -12.86
N PHE A 704 7.06 38.81 -12.18
CA PHE A 704 5.87 39.65 -12.31
C PHE A 704 5.30 40.00 -10.94
N THR A 705 4.69 41.15 -10.85
CA THR A 705 3.77 41.49 -9.77
C THR A 705 2.40 40.90 -10.04
N LEU A 706 1.60 40.70 -9.00
CA LEU A 706 0.23 40.18 -9.15
C LEU A 706 -0.61 41.10 -10.07
N LYS A 707 -0.40 42.42 -9.99
CA LYS A 707 -1.08 43.43 -10.83
C LYS A 707 -0.74 43.20 -12.30
N GLU A 708 0.53 43.04 -12.67
CA GLU A 708 0.93 42.77 -14.04
C GLU A 708 0.33 41.48 -14.59
N VAL A 709 0.23 40.41 -13.76
CA VAL A 709 -0.45 39.17 -14.17
C VAL A 709 -1.96 39.39 -14.37
N GLN A 710 -2.57 40.25 -13.54
CA GLN A 710 -3.98 40.68 -13.71
C GLN A 710 -4.18 41.47 -15.00
N ASP A 711 -3.28 42.39 -15.30
CA ASP A 711 -3.32 43.20 -16.53
C ASP A 711 -3.15 42.34 -17.78
N LEU A 712 -2.39 41.26 -17.71
CA LEU A 712 -2.30 40.22 -18.75
C LEU A 712 -3.49 39.25 -18.73
N ASN A 713 -4.47 39.53 -17.88
CA ASN A 713 -5.73 38.80 -17.77
C ASN A 713 -5.55 37.30 -17.51
N PHE A 714 -4.52 36.92 -16.75
CA PHE A 714 -4.15 35.52 -16.40
C PHE A 714 -4.02 34.59 -17.62
N LYS A 715 -3.60 35.13 -18.80
CA LYS A 715 -3.33 34.31 -19.99
C LYS A 715 -1.94 33.68 -19.87
N GLU A 716 -1.86 32.41 -19.40
CA GLU A 716 -0.62 31.68 -19.14
C GLU A 716 0.36 31.74 -20.33
N SER A 717 -0.12 31.52 -21.57
CA SER A 717 0.72 31.55 -22.77
C SER A 717 1.39 32.90 -23.03
N VAL A 718 0.72 33.99 -22.72
CA VAL A 718 1.24 35.37 -22.90
C VAL A 718 2.29 35.67 -21.81
N ILE A 719 2.02 35.25 -20.58
CA ILE A 719 2.93 35.40 -19.43
C ILE A 719 4.21 34.63 -19.68
N VAL A 720 4.10 33.35 -20.04
CA VAL A 720 5.25 32.48 -20.33
C VAL A 720 6.08 33.01 -21.52
N ALA A 721 5.44 33.56 -22.55
CA ALA A 721 6.17 34.16 -23.68
C ALA A 721 7.07 35.34 -23.26
N GLN A 722 6.79 36.02 -22.15
CA GLN A 722 7.58 37.13 -21.65
C GLN A 722 8.73 36.71 -20.71
N PHE A 723 8.80 35.43 -20.30
CA PHE A 723 9.80 34.96 -19.33
C PHE A 723 11.23 35.30 -19.75
N LYS A 724 11.61 35.03 -21.01
CA LYS A 724 12.96 35.28 -21.50
C LYS A 724 13.32 36.78 -21.36
N LYS A 725 12.43 37.64 -21.82
CA LYS A 725 12.66 39.10 -21.76
C LYS A 725 12.80 39.56 -20.31
N ARG A 726 11.89 39.14 -19.44
CA ARG A 726 11.86 39.53 -18.03
C ARG A 726 13.08 38.99 -17.27
N LYS A 727 13.52 37.75 -17.55
CA LYS A 727 14.74 37.18 -16.95
C LYS A 727 15.97 37.97 -17.41
N LEU A 728 16.08 38.33 -18.66
CA LEU A 728 17.18 39.15 -19.18
C LEU A 728 17.24 40.53 -18.49
N GLU A 729 16.08 41.16 -18.30
CA GLU A 729 15.98 42.46 -17.61
C GLU A 729 16.36 42.32 -16.12
N LYS A 730 15.77 41.38 -15.42
CA LYS A 730 15.98 41.17 -13.99
C LYS A 730 17.41 40.78 -13.63
N TYR A 731 17.98 39.85 -14.37
CA TYR A 731 19.30 39.28 -14.09
C TYR A 731 20.41 39.87 -14.99
N SER A 732 20.21 41.05 -15.60
CA SER A 732 21.13 41.63 -16.57
C SER A 732 22.56 41.79 -16.03
N ILE A 733 22.71 42.18 -14.78
CA ILE A 733 24.01 42.37 -14.12
C ILE A 733 24.67 41.02 -13.85
N GLU A 734 23.92 40.07 -13.30
CA GLU A 734 24.43 38.73 -12.99
C GLU A 734 24.77 37.94 -14.26
N ILE A 735 23.98 38.10 -15.32
CA ILE A 735 24.26 37.50 -16.63
C ILE A 735 25.56 38.07 -17.20
N ARG A 736 25.79 39.39 -17.13
CA ARG A 736 27.05 40.03 -17.56
C ARG A 736 28.23 39.54 -16.73
N LYS A 737 28.07 39.37 -15.41
CA LYS A 737 29.12 38.79 -14.56
C LYS A 737 29.43 37.34 -14.94
N GLU A 738 28.41 36.52 -15.22
CA GLU A 738 28.56 35.14 -15.66
C GLU A 738 29.29 35.09 -17.03
N LEU A 739 28.89 35.90 -17.99
CA LEU A 739 29.56 36.00 -19.27
C LEU A 739 31.01 36.46 -19.09
N ALA A 740 31.29 37.42 -18.24
CA ALA A 740 32.66 37.88 -17.95
C ALA A 740 33.50 36.76 -17.28
N SER A 741 32.94 35.92 -16.42
CA SER A 741 33.63 34.74 -15.85
C SER A 741 34.07 33.74 -16.93
N LYS A 742 33.42 33.75 -18.10
CA LYS A 742 33.71 32.94 -19.27
C LYS A 742 34.45 33.73 -20.33
N LYS A 743 35.14 34.83 -19.94
CA LYS A 743 35.90 35.72 -20.81
C LYS A 743 35.11 36.44 -21.90
N VAL A 744 33.77 36.59 -21.74
CA VAL A 744 32.89 37.31 -22.64
C VAL A 744 32.46 38.61 -22.00
N PHE A 745 33.14 39.73 -22.32
CA PHE A 745 32.88 41.07 -21.80
C PHE A 745 33.21 42.13 -22.86
N ILE A 746 32.78 43.36 -22.64
CA ILE A 746 33.00 44.46 -23.58
C ILE A 746 34.49 44.60 -23.91
N GLY A 747 34.83 44.57 -25.18
CA GLY A 747 36.22 44.64 -25.69
C GLY A 747 36.91 43.26 -25.79
N ALA A 748 36.32 42.18 -25.29
CA ALA A 748 36.91 40.84 -25.38
C ALA A 748 36.74 40.26 -26.79
N GLU A 749 37.73 39.52 -27.22
CA GLU A 749 37.71 38.67 -28.41
C GLU A 749 37.64 37.20 -27.97
N PHE A 750 36.74 36.41 -28.52
CA PHE A 750 36.49 35.01 -28.13
C PHE A 750 36.12 34.12 -29.31
N THR A 751 36.43 32.86 -29.21
CA THR A 751 36.19 31.85 -30.25
C THR A 751 34.73 31.35 -30.21
N GLY A 752 34.28 30.66 -31.27
CA GLY A 752 32.97 30.03 -31.33
C GLY A 752 32.71 29.00 -30.23
N GLN A 753 33.78 28.35 -29.72
CA GLN A 753 33.69 27.40 -28.62
C GLN A 753 33.46 28.10 -27.28
N GLU A 754 34.21 29.17 -27.02
CA GLU A 754 34.04 29.98 -25.81
C GLU A 754 32.65 30.62 -25.79
N LYS A 755 32.13 31.09 -26.93
CA LYS A 755 30.77 31.58 -27.07
C LYS A 755 29.72 30.51 -26.64
N LYS A 756 29.84 29.30 -27.19
CA LYS A 756 28.94 28.20 -26.85
C LYS A 756 28.96 27.85 -25.39
N THR A 757 30.16 27.84 -24.80
CA THR A 757 30.38 27.55 -23.39
C THR A 757 29.73 28.62 -22.50
N ALA A 758 29.92 29.89 -22.82
CA ALA A 758 29.34 31.02 -22.11
C ALA A 758 27.80 31.02 -22.21
N GLU A 759 27.26 30.79 -23.44
CA GLU A 759 25.79 30.66 -23.63
C GLU A 759 25.18 29.51 -22.87
N LYS A 760 25.90 28.37 -22.78
CA LYS A 760 25.48 27.19 -22.02
C LYS A 760 25.41 27.50 -20.52
N ALA A 761 26.46 28.10 -19.98
CA ALA A 761 26.52 28.48 -18.56
C ALA A 761 25.37 29.42 -18.17
N VAL A 762 25.07 30.43 -18.99
CA VAL A 762 23.94 31.34 -18.74
C VAL A 762 22.60 30.63 -18.85
N ARG A 763 22.40 29.75 -19.82
CA ARG A 763 21.16 28.96 -19.96
C ARG A 763 20.88 28.12 -18.73
N GLU A 764 21.90 27.42 -18.27
CA GLU A 764 21.80 26.52 -17.11
C GLU A 764 21.57 27.32 -15.82
N LYS A 765 22.35 28.38 -15.59
CA LYS A 765 22.29 29.13 -14.34
C LYS A 765 21.00 29.94 -14.17
N PHE A 766 20.48 30.51 -15.23
CA PHE A 766 19.29 31.40 -15.18
C PHE A 766 18.02 30.74 -15.77
N ASN A 767 18.12 29.49 -16.18
CA ASN A 767 17.01 28.73 -16.80
C ASN A 767 16.38 29.50 -17.96
N ILE A 768 17.23 29.89 -18.95
CA ILE A 768 16.83 30.64 -20.18
C ILE A 768 17.14 29.79 -21.40
N ASP A 769 16.22 28.96 -21.86
CA ASP A 769 16.42 27.92 -22.88
C ASP A 769 17.05 28.40 -24.19
N THR A 770 16.80 29.62 -24.63
CA THR A 770 17.24 30.14 -25.91
C THR A 770 18.18 31.32 -25.81
N PHE A 771 18.97 31.40 -24.74
CA PHE A 771 19.92 32.50 -24.54
C PHE A 771 21.02 32.48 -25.59
N LYS A 772 21.33 33.68 -26.12
CA LYS A 772 22.51 33.94 -27.00
C LYS A 772 23.21 35.18 -26.46
N VAL A 773 24.56 35.26 -26.65
CA VAL A 773 25.35 36.42 -26.22
C VAL A 773 24.81 37.73 -26.82
N GLN A 774 24.33 37.68 -28.07
CA GLN A 774 23.67 38.80 -28.74
C GLN A 774 22.37 39.33 -28.04
N ASN A 775 21.87 38.62 -27.06
CA ASN A 775 20.76 39.16 -26.26
C ASN A 775 21.22 40.21 -25.24
N VAL A 776 22.55 40.35 -25.02
CA VAL A 776 23.13 41.25 -24.00
C VAL A 776 24.18 42.19 -24.56
N TYR A 777 24.87 41.76 -25.61
CA TYR A 777 25.95 42.52 -26.24
C TYR A 777 25.81 42.56 -27.77
N ASP A 778 26.25 43.66 -28.38
CA ASP A 778 26.49 43.67 -29.80
C ASP A 778 27.83 42.96 -30.12
N ILE A 779 27.80 42.13 -31.15
CA ILE A 779 28.97 41.30 -31.51
C ILE A 779 29.31 41.42 -32.93
N ASP A 780 30.55 41.90 -33.22
CA ASP A 780 31.14 41.79 -34.53
C ASP A 780 31.75 40.41 -34.74
N THR A 781 31.65 39.90 -35.95
CA THR A 781 32.16 38.57 -36.30
C THR A 781 33.28 38.76 -37.33
N ASN A 782 34.50 38.43 -36.93
CA ASN A 782 35.67 38.40 -37.82
C ASN A 782 36.14 36.95 -38.03
N THR A 783 36.90 36.75 -39.08
CA THR A 783 37.46 35.43 -39.37
C THR A 783 39.02 35.57 -39.33
N GLU A 784 39.59 34.88 -38.32
CA GLU A 784 41.05 34.89 -38.14
C GLU A 784 41.62 33.48 -38.32
N ARG A 785 42.89 33.40 -38.68
CA ARG A 785 43.63 32.16 -38.88
C ARG A 785 44.51 31.87 -37.66
N ILE A 786 43.92 31.07 -36.75
CA ILE A 786 44.62 30.65 -35.52
C ILE A 786 45.17 29.24 -35.73
N ASN A 787 46.50 29.04 -35.56
CA ASN A 787 47.15 27.73 -35.67
C ASN A 787 46.88 27.00 -37.00
N LYS A 788 46.90 27.75 -38.14
CA LYS A 788 46.61 27.24 -39.49
C LYS A 788 45.14 26.83 -39.75
N ILE A 789 44.25 27.00 -38.78
CA ILE A 789 42.80 26.74 -38.91
C ILE A 789 42.07 28.09 -38.98
N THR A 790 41.19 28.27 -39.97
CA THR A 790 40.36 29.44 -40.07
C THR A 790 39.27 29.39 -39.01
N THR A 791 39.30 30.26 -38.01
CA THR A 791 38.39 30.27 -36.85
C THR A 791 37.59 31.59 -36.86
N ARG A 792 36.29 31.49 -36.58
CA ARG A 792 35.47 32.69 -36.34
C ARG A 792 35.81 33.24 -34.96
N VAL A 793 36.20 34.48 -34.93
CA VAL A 793 36.43 35.25 -33.70
C VAL A 793 35.31 36.28 -33.57
N TYR A 794 34.83 36.44 -32.40
CA TYR A 794 33.73 37.33 -32.06
C TYR A 794 34.28 38.43 -31.14
N LYS A 795 33.97 39.70 -31.46
CA LYS A 795 34.37 40.86 -30.67
C LYS A 795 33.13 41.48 -30.03
N VAL A 796 33.13 41.72 -28.76
CA VAL A 796 32.06 42.40 -28.05
C VAL A 796 32.24 43.91 -28.17
N ASN A 797 31.29 44.56 -28.82
CA ASN A 797 31.14 46.01 -28.86
C ASN A 797 30.20 46.44 -27.69
N GLY A 798 30.32 47.68 -27.24
CA GLY A 798 29.64 48.18 -26.08
C GLY A 798 28.11 48.27 -26.19
#